data_211fe1b975835aa6c315d94f4b28eebe
#
_entry.id   211fe1b975835aa6c315d94f4b28eebe
#
_cell.length_a   1.000
_cell.length_b   1.000
_cell.length_c   1.000
_cell.angle_alpha   90.00
_cell.angle_beta   90.00
_cell.angle_gamma   90.00
#
_symmetry.space_group_name_H-M   'P 1'
#
loop_
_entity.id
_entity.type
_entity.pdbx_description
1 polymer ?
#
loop_
_entity_poly.entity_id
_entity_poly.type
_entity_poly.pdbx_seq_one_letter_code
_entity_poly.pdbx_strand_id
1 'polypeptide(L)'
;MICKRTECHIPYFALIVLIGVISSSPRVLLGRDAASARDTAARDAFAARHMTKAGLPPFAFLYGGKQARSAIGGWKVASEERKEGAKLVRTVVYTDPATGLRIMAVYTIYEDFPAAEWVVRFKNTGRTPTPLIAEVRACAVAFLDFAASATVPVTLFRARGSSAQRSDFGPIEETISPGGKVGFGPTAGRSSDTNALPFFNIATPEHGIVAAIGWSGRWEAIVHRNLGLNGRPIDIIAGMAETHFKLLPGEEVRTPSIALLFWKGADRMSGHNLFRRFVLAHHMPHKDGKPVALPIAHGVGFGGPFPCNEYVCATESYAVGMIERLHQFGIEPDACWIDAGWYENATNQWWSGVGTWTVNRKNFPRGLKPVTAAAGKYGQGFVVWFEPERVYEGTWLDREHKEWLTALPGNPNRLLDLGNPKALAWLTDHVANFIRDEGVTIYRQDFNFDPAPYWKAMDAPDRVGVAEMKHIEGLYDFWDALLARIPGLLIDNCASGGRRIDLETTSRSIPLWRTDYQYYEPNGYQCHTYGLHFFLPASGTGNGDPRKYWFRSAAVGGAVVMGWELGAGFNLRAAVEDVAEFRSLREFFYSDYYPLTEYATGDDAWAAFQWNRPEECDGIVAAFRRPLAPQASIVVRLGGLEAEADYEVSYEDYGVAVIKSGKELAEGLTLKIPEAPASLLVKYRRLT
;
A
#
# COMPACT_ATOMS: atom_id res chain seq x y z
N MET A 1 15.85 9.36 63.15
CA MET A 1 15.23 10.50 62.47
C MET A 1 14.65 9.97 61.17
N ILE A 2 13.35 9.89 61.14
CA ILE A 2 12.54 9.26 60.11
C ILE A 2 12.26 10.32 59.04
N CYS A 3 12.60 10.07 57.79
CA CYS A 3 12.14 10.88 56.68
C CYS A 3 11.33 10.02 55.72
N LYS A 4 10.03 10.27 55.69
CA LYS A 4 9.04 9.64 54.79
C LYS A 4 9.29 10.08 53.36
N ARG A 5 9.39 9.13 52.41
CA ARG A 5 9.25 9.40 50.99
C ARG A 5 7.77 9.34 50.60
N THR A 6 7.26 10.45 50.17
CA THR A 6 5.94 10.61 49.55
C THR A 6 6.06 10.19 48.09
N GLU A 7 5.27 9.20 47.71
CA GLU A 7 5.07 8.81 46.28
C GLU A 7 4.22 9.88 45.58
N CYS A 8 4.77 10.50 44.58
CA CYS A 8 4.03 11.35 43.65
C CYS A 8 3.60 10.52 42.44
N HIS A 9 2.32 10.20 42.38
CA HIS A 9 1.67 9.74 41.18
C HIS A 9 1.51 10.93 40.21
N ILE A 10 2.21 10.89 39.09
CA ILE A 10 2.01 11.80 37.94
C ILE A 10 1.08 11.10 36.97
N PRO A 11 -0.10 11.66 36.67
CA PRO A 11 -0.95 11.10 35.61
C PRO A 11 -0.35 11.48 34.26
N TYR A 12 -0.15 10.49 33.40
CA TYR A 12 0.18 10.69 31.99
C TYR A 12 -0.98 11.40 31.27
N PHE A 13 -0.91 12.71 31.18
CA PHE A 13 -1.63 13.49 30.18
C PHE A 13 -0.76 13.55 28.93
N ALA A 14 -1.22 12.95 27.83
CA ALA A 14 -0.62 13.13 26.53
C ALA A 14 -0.73 14.61 26.14
N LEU A 15 0.37 15.32 26.18
CA LEU A 15 0.50 16.69 25.72
C LEU A 15 0.61 16.66 24.19
N ILE A 16 -0.52 16.85 23.50
CA ILE A 16 -0.52 17.12 22.05
C ILE A 16 -0.05 18.56 21.89
N VAL A 17 1.20 18.72 21.48
CA VAL A 17 1.74 20.02 21.05
C VAL A 17 1.16 20.33 19.69
N LEU A 18 0.20 21.26 19.64
CA LEU A 18 -0.26 21.86 18.39
C LEU A 18 0.87 22.76 17.85
N ILE A 19 1.64 22.26 16.89
CA ILE A 19 2.41 23.11 16.00
C ILE A 19 1.46 23.47 14.85
N GLY A 20 0.88 24.65 14.92
CA GLY A 20 0.11 25.24 13.83
C GLY A 20 1.01 25.54 12.64
N VAL A 21 1.24 24.58 11.78
CA VAL A 21 1.74 24.83 10.44
C VAL A 21 0.54 25.22 9.58
N ILE A 22 0.47 26.51 9.22
CA ILE A 22 -0.43 26.95 8.16
C ILE A 22 0.08 26.33 6.86
N SER A 23 -0.35 25.11 6.56
CA SER A 23 -0.09 24.49 5.28
C SER A 23 -1.14 25.02 4.31
N SER A 24 -0.74 25.89 3.40
CA SER A 24 -1.46 26.10 2.15
C SER A 24 -1.40 24.75 1.41
N SER A 25 -2.43 23.92 1.55
CA SER A 25 -2.56 22.70 0.75
C SER A 25 -2.41 23.10 -0.72
N PRO A 26 -1.54 22.46 -1.51
CA PRO A 26 -1.51 22.69 -2.93
C PRO A 26 -2.90 22.32 -3.47
N ARG A 27 -3.58 23.25 -4.12
CA ARG A 27 -4.77 22.94 -4.90
C ARG A 27 -4.30 22.00 -6.01
N VAL A 28 -4.61 20.71 -5.87
CA VAL A 28 -4.48 19.76 -6.97
C VAL A 28 -5.49 20.25 -8.01
N LEU A 29 -5.02 20.94 -9.05
CA LEU A 29 -5.82 21.33 -10.19
C LEU A 29 -6.17 20.03 -10.94
N LEU A 30 -7.44 19.73 -11.03
CA LEU A 30 -7.94 18.53 -11.69
C LEU A 30 -8.48 18.90 -13.06
N GLY A 31 -8.10 18.13 -14.08
CA GLY A 31 -8.60 18.31 -15.44
C GLY A 31 -10.12 18.18 -15.56
N ARG A 32 -10.68 18.59 -16.70
CA ARG A 32 -12.14 18.67 -16.92
C ARG A 32 -12.89 17.36 -16.67
N ASP A 33 -12.32 16.21 -17.01
CA ASP A 33 -12.96 14.89 -16.75
C ASP A 33 -12.99 14.53 -15.28
N ALA A 34 -11.96 14.91 -14.52
CA ALA A 34 -11.93 14.75 -13.09
C ALA A 34 -12.91 15.69 -12.36
N ALA A 35 -13.24 16.84 -12.93
CA ALA A 35 -14.26 17.74 -12.37
C ALA A 35 -15.68 17.17 -12.55
N SER A 36 -15.97 16.49 -13.67
CA SER A 36 -17.27 15.84 -13.91
C SER A 36 -17.46 14.59 -13.04
N ALA A 37 -16.38 13.86 -12.73
CA ALA A 37 -16.42 12.70 -11.82
C ALA A 37 -16.60 13.09 -10.33
N ARG A 38 -16.47 14.37 -9.97
CA ARG A 38 -16.53 14.90 -8.60
C ARG A 38 -17.94 15.23 -8.12
N ASP A 39 -18.94 14.53 -8.54
CA ASP A 39 -20.25 14.73 -7.93
C ASP A 39 -20.21 14.32 -6.45
N THR A 40 -20.08 15.32 -5.58
CA THR A 40 -20.06 15.11 -4.13
C THR A 40 -21.43 14.77 -3.55
N ALA A 41 -22.50 14.87 -4.34
CA ALA A 41 -23.86 14.65 -3.86
C ALA A 41 -24.08 13.25 -3.29
N ALA A 42 -23.51 12.23 -3.92
CA ALA A 42 -23.59 10.84 -3.42
C ALA A 42 -22.86 10.68 -2.09
N ARG A 43 -21.65 11.25 -1.94
CA ARG A 43 -20.90 11.30 -0.67
C ARG A 43 -21.69 12.04 0.40
N ASP A 44 -22.28 13.20 0.08
CA ASP A 44 -23.01 14.02 1.04
C ASP A 44 -24.27 13.30 1.53
N ALA A 45 -25.01 12.65 0.62
CA ALA A 45 -26.15 11.81 0.97
C ALA A 45 -25.74 10.63 1.86
N PHE A 46 -24.61 9.96 1.53
CA PHE A 46 -24.05 8.90 2.36
C PHE A 46 -23.65 9.40 3.76
N ALA A 47 -22.92 10.51 3.83
CA ALA A 47 -22.47 11.10 5.09
C ALA A 47 -23.66 11.55 5.98
N ALA A 48 -24.67 12.18 5.38
CA ALA A 48 -25.90 12.57 6.10
C ALA A 48 -26.65 11.36 6.67
N ARG A 49 -26.72 10.27 5.90
CA ARG A 49 -27.43 9.05 6.30
C ARG A 49 -26.67 8.23 7.35
N HIS A 50 -25.34 8.14 7.24
CA HIS A 50 -24.54 7.14 7.96
C HIS A 50 -23.54 7.73 8.96
N MET A 51 -23.11 8.97 8.80
CA MET A 51 -22.00 9.55 9.56
C MET A 51 -22.45 10.68 10.49
N THR A 52 -23.68 10.60 11.01
CA THR A 52 -24.23 11.59 11.95
C THR A 52 -24.68 10.91 13.25
N LYS A 53 -24.87 11.73 14.30
CA LYS A 53 -25.37 11.25 15.60
C LYS A 53 -26.72 10.52 15.49
N ALA A 54 -27.60 10.99 14.61
CA ALA A 54 -28.92 10.41 14.35
C ALA A 54 -28.92 9.40 13.19
N GLY A 55 -27.79 9.25 12.53
CA GLY A 55 -27.66 8.40 11.34
C GLY A 55 -27.65 6.91 11.66
N LEU A 56 -27.85 6.11 10.62
CA LEU A 56 -27.71 4.67 10.69
C LEU A 56 -26.22 4.31 10.56
N PRO A 57 -25.54 3.79 11.63
CA PRO A 57 -24.10 3.52 11.56
C PRO A 57 -23.73 2.63 10.35
N PRO A 58 -22.62 2.91 9.64
CA PRO A 58 -22.18 2.13 8.48
C PRO A 58 -21.50 0.81 8.86
N PHE A 59 -21.53 0.43 10.13
CA PHE A 59 -20.95 -0.80 10.69
C PHE A 59 -22.01 -1.64 11.41
N ALA A 60 -21.70 -2.92 11.64
CA ALA A 60 -22.58 -3.83 12.36
C ALA A 60 -21.77 -4.82 13.21
N PHE A 61 -22.38 -5.38 14.24
CA PHE A 61 -21.83 -6.45 15.07
C PHE A 61 -22.95 -7.12 15.90
N LEU A 62 -22.66 -8.28 16.46
CA LEU A 62 -23.48 -8.90 17.48
C LEU A 62 -22.99 -8.50 18.87
N TYR A 63 -23.92 -8.22 19.79
CA TYR A 63 -23.65 -7.89 21.18
C TYR A 63 -24.51 -8.73 22.11
N GLY A 64 -23.87 -9.60 22.89
CA GLY A 64 -24.58 -10.60 23.69
C GLY A 64 -25.50 -11.49 22.84
N GLY A 65 -25.11 -11.83 21.61
CA GLY A 65 -25.87 -12.66 20.67
C GLY A 65 -27.01 -11.92 19.93
N LYS A 66 -27.19 -10.61 20.12
CA LYS A 66 -28.23 -9.79 19.47
C LYS A 66 -27.61 -8.78 18.51
N GLN A 67 -28.33 -8.42 17.45
CA GLN A 67 -27.92 -7.35 16.54
C GLN A 67 -27.76 -6.03 17.31
N ALA A 68 -26.56 -5.47 17.30
CA ALA A 68 -26.25 -4.27 18.08
C ALA A 68 -27.02 -3.02 17.61
N ARG A 69 -27.41 -2.95 16.33
CA ARG A 69 -28.25 -1.86 15.82
C ARG A 69 -29.52 -1.65 16.64
N SER A 70 -30.14 -2.72 17.14
CA SER A 70 -31.33 -2.63 18.00
C SER A 70 -31.01 -2.14 19.42
N ALA A 71 -29.77 -2.36 19.91
CA ALA A 71 -29.33 -1.92 21.22
C ALA A 71 -28.84 -0.47 21.24
N ILE A 72 -28.09 -0.05 20.22
CA ILE A 72 -27.49 1.30 20.09
C ILE A 72 -28.54 2.41 20.19
N GLY A 73 -29.78 2.19 19.74
CA GLY A 73 -30.87 3.16 19.84
C GLY A 73 -31.22 3.59 21.27
N GLY A 74 -30.90 2.77 22.28
CA GLY A 74 -31.08 3.10 23.70
C GLY A 74 -29.83 3.62 24.43
N TRP A 75 -28.70 3.72 23.73
CA TRP A 75 -27.43 4.15 24.31
C TRP A 75 -27.28 5.66 24.37
N LYS A 76 -26.38 6.13 25.25
CA LYS A 76 -26.00 7.54 25.25
C LYS A 76 -25.15 7.82 24.02
N VAL A 77 -25.51 8.87 23.25
CA VAL A 77 -24.79 9.25 22.02
C VAL A 77 -24.26 10.67 22.16
N ALA A 78 -22.95 10.83 21.96
CA ALA A 78 -22.27 12.13 21.86
C ALA A 78 -21.65 12.26 20.47
N SER A 79 -21.45 13.49 20.02
CA SER A 79 -20.77 13.74 18.73
C SER A 79 -20.03 15.06 18.80
N GLU A 80 -18.87 15.09 18.16
CA GLU A 80 -18.04 16.28 17.97
C GLU A 80 -17.55 16.35 16.53
N GLU A 81 -17.25 17.54 16.06
CA GLU A 81 -16.72 17.78 14.72
C GLU A 81 -15.52 18.70 14.79
N ARG A 82 -14.55 18.44 13.91
CA ARG A 82 -13.42 19.34 13.68
C ARG A 82 -13.06 19.36 12.20
N LYS A 83 -12.51 20.49 11.74
CA LYS A 83 -11.99 20.63 10.38
C LYS A 83 -10.48 20.54 10.39
N GLU A 84 -9.92 19.70 9.53
CA GLU A 84 -8.49 19.47 9.35
C GLU A 84 -8.13 19.62 7.87
N GLY A 85 -7.77 20.82 7.43
CA GLY A 85 -7.53 21.10 6.02
C GLY A 85 -8.78 20.86 5.18
N ALA A 86 -8.71 19.96 4.20
CA ALA A 86 -9.82 19.53 3.36
C ALA A 86 -10.67 18.39 3.98
N LYS A 87 -10.45 18.04 5.25
CA LYS A 87 -11.16 16.96 5.94
C LYS A 87 -12.10 17.51 7.00
N LEU A 88 -13.37 17.10 6.95
CA LEU A 88 -14.30 17.24 8.06
C LEU A 88 -14.29 15.95 8.85
N VAL A 89 -13.70 15.96 10.05
CA VAL A 89 -13.63 14.82 10.94
C VAL A 89 -14.74 14.90 11.96
N ARG A 90 -15.58 13.87 12.00
CA ARG A 90 -16.69 13.75 12.95
C ARG A 90 -16.50 12.50 13.79
N THR A 91 -16.50 12.66 15.11
CA THR A 91 -16.46 11.54 16.06
C THR A 91 -17.86 11.36 16.66
N VAL A 92 -18.41 10.15 16.52
CA VAL A 92 -19.66 9.76 17.15
C VAL A 92 -19.37 8.66 18.18
N VAL A 93 -19.79 8.89 19.43
CA VAL A 93 -19.54 7.99 20.54
C VAL A 93 -20.85 7.44 21.07
N TYR A 94 -21.00 6.12 21.02
CA TYR A 94 -22.11 5.38 21.60
C TYR A 94 -21.62 4.73 22.91
N THR A 95 -22.36 4.92 24.02
CA THR A 95 -22.00 4.33 25.32
C THR A 95 -23.18 3.53 25.88
N ASP A 96 -22.96 2.25 26.08
CA ASP A 96 -23.89 1.37 26.79
C ASP A 96 -23.91 1.73 28.29
N PRO A 97 -25.03 2.24 28.83
CA PRO A 97 -25.10 2.62 30.24
C PRO A 97 -25.07 1.42 31.19
N ALA A 98 -25.37 0.22 30.69
CA ALA A 98 -25.44 -0.99 31.52
C ALA A 98 -24.08 -1.64 31.72
N THR A 99 -23.25 -1.70 30.68
CA THR A 99 -21.98 -2.44 30.73
C THR A 99 -20.75 -1.55 30.69
N GLY A 100 -20.90 -0.30 30.21
CA GLY A 100 -19.79 0.62 29.97
C GLY A 100 -19.05 0.36 28.65
N LEU A 101 -19.58 -0.47 27.76
CA LEU A 101 -19.02 -0.56 26.40
C LEU A 101 -19.18 0.79 25.70
N ARG A 102 -18.07 1.31 25.23
CA ARG A 102 -18.01 2.56 24.45
C ARG A 102 -17.57 2.23 23.04
N ILE A 103 -18.35 2.66 22.04
CA ILE A 103 -18.02 2.55 20.64
C ILE A 103 -17.77 3.95 20.10
N MET A 104 -16.60 4.17 19.54
CA MET A 104 -16.20 5.45 18.96
C MET A 104 -16.02 5.25 17.45
N ALA A 105 -16.91 5.85 16.66
CA ALA A 105 -16.79 5.89 15.22
C ALA A 105 -16.19 7.24 14.81
N VAL A 106 -15.02 7.21 14.20
CA VAL A 106 -14.34 8.38 13.65
C VAL A 106 -14.59 8.39 12.15
N TYR A 107 -15.31 9.37 11.69
CA TYR A 107 -15.69 9.58 10.30
C TYR A 107 -14.88 10.72 9.71
N THR A 108 -14.31 10.53 8.52
CA THR A 108 -13.64 11.56 7.74
C THR A 108 -14.39 11.76 6.43
N ILE A 109 -14.84 12.99 6.20
CA ILE A 109 -15.51 13.41 4.96
C ILE A 109 -14.55 14.34 4.24
N TYR A 110 -14.16 13.98 3.02
CA TYR A 110 -13.18 14.73 2.23
C TYR A 110 -13.90 15.82 1.42
N GLU A 111 -13.54 17.08 1.63
CA GLU A 111 -14.17 18.22 0.92
C GLU A 111 -13.69 18.34 -0.53
N ASP A 112 -12.48 17.91 -0.81
CA ASP A 112 -11.82 17.96 -2.11
C ASP A 112 -12.01 16.68 -2.96
N PHE A 113 -12.56 15.62 -2.38
CA PHE A 113 -12.91 14.38 -3.09
C PHE A 113 -14.31 13.90 -2.72
N PRO A 114 -15.03 13.22 -3.63
CA PRO A 114 -16.30 12.57 -3.32
C PRO A 114 -16.06 11.29 -2.49
N ALA A 115 -15.32 11.40 -1.40
CA ALA A 115 -14.87 10.29 -0.57
C ALA A 115 -15.27 10.47 0.89
N ALA A 116 -15.54 9.34 1.54
CA ALA A 116 -15.80 9.26 2.97
C ALA A 116 -15.06 8.02 3.53
N GLU A 117 -14.49 8.19 4.72
CA GLU A 117 -13.71 7.16 5.39
C GLU A 117 -14.14 7.03 6.84
N TRP A 118 -13.96 5.85 7.44
CA TRP A 118 -14.21 5.66 8.87
C TRP A 118 -13.42 4.52 9.47
N VAL A 119 -13.23 4.62 10.79
CA VAL A 119 -12.73 3.56 11.65
C VAL A 119 -13.57 3.51 12.92
N VAL A 120 -13.77 2.31 13.47
CA VAL A 120 -14.56 2.10 14.69
C VAL A 120 -13.67 1.52 15.78
N ARG A 121 -13.74 2.10 16.99
CA ARG A 121 -13.04 1.62 18.17
C ARG A 121 -14.03 1.12 19.20
N PHE A 122 -13.72 0.01 19.84
CA PHE A 122 -14.49 -0.58 20.93
C PHE A 122 -13.66 -0.52 22.20
N LYS A 123 -14.19 0.14 23.24
CA LYS A 123 -13.50 0.28 24.53
C LYS A 123 -14.41 -0.17 25.68
N ASN A 124 -13.88 -1.01 26.55
CA ASN A 124 -14.56 -1.32 27.80
C ASN A 124 -14.19 -0.29 28.88
N THR A 125 -15.12 0.61 29.20
CA THR A 125 -14.97 1.57 30.31
C THR A 125 -15.62 1.08 31.61
N GLY A 126 -16.22 -0.13 31.60
CA GLY A 126 -16.81 -0.77 32.75
C GLY A 126 -15.77 -1.44 33.65
N ARG A 127 -16.26 -2.10 34.70
CA ARG A 127 -15.45 -2.79 35.73
C ARG A 127 -15.39 -4.31 35.55
N THR A 128 -16.17 -4.85 34.62
CA THR A 128 -16.25 -6.28 34.29
C THR A 128 -16.02 -6.49 32.80
N PRO A 129 -15.64 -7.69 32.34
CA PRO A 129 -15.61 -8.00 30.94
C PRO A 129 -16.94 -7.68 30.24
N THR A 130 -16.90 -7.22 28.99
CA THR A 130 -18.12 -6.94 28.22
C THR A 130 -18.91 -8.23 27.96
N PRO A 131 -20.21 -8.15 27.67
CA PRO A 131 -20.87 -9.17 26.87
C PRO A 131 -20.09 -9.48 25.59
N LEU A 132 -20.33 -10.66 25.02
CA LEU A 132 -19.66 -11.10 23.81
C LEU A 132 -19.94 -10.16 22.65
N ILE A 133 -18.88 -9.73 21.97
CA ILE A 133 -18.89 -8.96 20.72
C ILE A 133 -18.48 -9.93 19.62
N ALA A 134 -19.30 -10.08 18.58
CA ALA A 134 -19.03 -11.03 17.50
C ALA A 134 -19.44 -10.45 16.15
N GLU A 135 -18.96 -11.07 15.08
CA GLU A 135 -19.30 -10.73 13.69
C GLU A 135 -19.17 -9.22 13.41
N VAL A 136 -18.04 -8.64 13.83
CA VAL A 136 -17.80 -7.20 13.62
C VAL A 136 -17.58 -6.93 12.14
N ARG A 137 -18.49 -6.16 11.55
CA ARG A 137 -18.43 -5.67 10.19
C ARG A 137 -18.10 -4.19 10.22
N ALA A 138 -16.89 -3.84 9.83
CA ALA A 138 -16.45 -2.43 9.76
C ALA A 138 -17.26 -1.65 8.72
N CYS A 139 -17.69 -2.32 7.64
CA CYS A 139 -18.64 -1.83 6.65
C CYS A 139 -19.87 -2.75 6.62
N ALA A 140 -21.08 -2.18 6.71
CA ALA A 140 -22.35 -2.87 6.54
C ALA A 140 -23.38 -1.87 6.00
N VAL A 141 -23.31 -1.56 4.72
CA VAL A 141 -24.11 -0.51 4.06
C VAL A 141 -24.90 -1.07 2.90
N ALA A 142 -26.08 -0.48 2.66
CA ALA A 142 -26.94 -0.78 1.53
C ALA A 142 -27.21 0.48 0.71
N PHE A 143 -26.90 0.44 -0.57
CA PHE A 143 -27.21 1.46 -1.55
C PHE A 143 -28.46 1.03 -2.31
N LEU A 144 -29.62 1.58 -1.90
CA LEU A 144 -30.96 1.07 -2.33
C LEU A 144 -31.25 1.31 -3.81
N ASP A 145 -30.72 2.38 -4.38
CA ASP A 145 -30.95 2.80 -5.76
C ASP A 145 -29.65 2.78 -6.58
N PHE A 146 -28.76 1.80 -6.31
CA PHE A 146 -27.46 1.72 -7.00
C PHE A 146 -27.61 1.44 -8.50
N ALA A 147 -28.46 0.48 -8.88
CA ALA A 147 -28.81 0.23 -10.28
C ALA A 147 -30.19 0.86 -10.59
N ALA A 148 -30.34 1.47 -11.76
CA ALA A 148 -31.62 2.04 -12.17
C ALA A 148 -32.72 0.97 -12.34
N SER A 149 -32.35 -0.24 -12.75
CA SER A 149 -33.23 -1.40 -12.89
C SER A 149 -32.44 -2.71 -12.75
N ALA A 150 -33.16 -3.83 -12.71
CA ALA A 150 -32.56 -5.17 -12.69
C ALA A 150 -31.73 -5.50 -13.94
N THR A 151 -32.04 -4.85 -15.08
CA THR A 151 -31.36 -5.10 -16.37
C THR A 151 -30.07 -4.30 -16.51
N VAL A 152 -29.85 -3.25 -15.71
CA VAL A 152 -28.58 -2.49 -15.72
C VAL A 152 -27.48 -3.41 -15.19
N PRO A 153 -26.38 -3.64 -15.93
CA PRO A 153 -25.28 -4.45 -15.45
C PRO A 153 -24.63 -3.79 -14.25
N VAL A 154 -24.30 -4.60 -13.23
CA VAL A 154 -23.47 -4.21 -12.10
C VAL A 154 -22.24 -5.08 -12.14
N THR A 155 -21.07 -4.46 -12.27
CA THR A 155 -19.80 -5.17 -12.39
C THR A 155 -18.90 -4.85 -11.21
N LEU A 156 -18.31 -5.87 -10.64
CA LEU A 156 -17.28 -5.79 -9.62
C LEU A 156 -15.91 -5.92 -10.31
N PHE A 157 -15.10 -4.89 -10.22
CA PHE A 157 -13.71 -4.88 -10.63
C PHE A 157 -12.81 -4.97 -9.40
N ARG A 158 -12.00 -6.00 -9.32
CA ARG A 158 -11.04 -6.24 -8.24
C ARG A 158 -9.74 -6.84 -8.80
N ALA A 159 -8.75 -7.03 -7.96
CA ALA A 159 -7.49 -7.65 -8.36
C ALA A 159 -7.11 -8.79 -7.40
N ARG A 160 -6.29 -9.71 -7.87
CA ARG A 160 -5.59 -10.68 -7.03
C ARG A 160 -4.64 -9.95 -6.09
N GLY A 161 -4.23 -10.60 -5.03
CA GLY A 161 -3.08 -10.20 -4.22
C GLY A 161 -1.76 -10.71 -4.82
N SER A 162 -0.71 -10.73 -3.99
CA SER A 162 0.60 -11.24 -4.36
C SER A 162 0.82 -12.65 -3.80
N SER A 163 1.32 -13.54 -4.64
CA SER A 163 1.74 -14.90 -4.28
C SER A 163 3.10 -15.26 -4.88
N ALA A 164 3.83 -14.25 -5.35
CA ALA A 164 5.06 -14.39 -6.11
C ALA A 164 4.86 -15.17 -7.41
N GLN A 165 3.85 -14.76 -8.19
CA GLN A 165 3.50 -15.33 -9.48
C GLN A 165 3.42 -14.23 -10.56
N ARG A 166 3.55 -14.63 -11.83
CA ARG A 166 3.35 -13.72 -12.97
C ARG A 166 1.96 -13.07 -12.96
N SER A 167 0.96 -13.73 -12.37
CA SER A 167 -0.42 -13.27 -12.27
C SER A 167 -0.72 -12.42 -11.04
N ASP A 168 0.29 -12.05 -10.23
CA ASP A 168 0.09 -11.15 -9.10
C ASP A 168 -0.59 -9.86 -9.55
N PHE A 169 -1.53 -9.39 -8.74
CA PHE A 169 -2.37 -8.21 -9.02
C PHE A 169 -3.22 -8.32 -10.29
N GLY A 170 -3.31 -9.51 -10.91
CA GLY A 170 -4.12 -9.71 -12.10
C GLY A 170 -5.57 -9.28 -11.88
N PRO A 171 -6.17 -8.50 -12.81
CA PRO A 171 -7.53 -8.00 -12.67
C PRO A 171 -8.55 -9.15 -12.74
N ILE A 172 -9.63 -8.96 -11.99
CA ILE A 172 -10.80 -9.85 -11.98
C ILE A 172 -12.02 -8.97 -12.18
N GLU A 173 -12.85 -9.35 -13.15
CA GLU A 173 -14.07 -8.66 -13.50
C GLU A 173 -15.25 -9.63 -13.40
N GLU A 174 -16.26 -9.29 -12.59
CA GLU A 174 -17.39 -10.17 -12.29
C GLU A 174 -18.69 -9.38 -12.37
N THR A 175 -19.58 -9.75 -13.30
CA THR A 175 -20.94 -9.20 -13.34
C THR A 175 -21.80 -9.84 -12.27
N ILE A 176 -22.41 -9.03 -11.40
CA ILE A 176 -23.26 -9.49 -10.31
C ILE A 176 -24.73 -9.45 -10.76
N SER A 177 -25.33 -10.61 -10.98
CA SER A 177 -26.76 -10.73 -11.28
C SER A 177 -27.63 -10.38 -10.07
N PRO A 178 -28.89 -9.94 -10.26
CA PRO A 178 -29.82 -9.77 -9.16
C PRO A 178 -29.91 -11.03 -8.30
N GLY A 179 -29.75 -10.91 -6.98
CA GLY A 179 -29.64 -12.01 -6.01
C GLY A 179 -28.24 -12.61 -5.90
N GLY A 180 -27.32 -12.26 -6.78
CA GLY A 180 -25.94 -12.75 -6.74
C GLY A 180 -25.08 -12.06 -5.68
N LYS A 181 -24.09 -12.78 -5.18
CA LYS A 181 -23.09 -12.24 -4.25
C LYS A 181 -21.69 -12.74 -4.60
N VAL A 182 -20.68 -11.91 -4.36
CA VAL A 182 -19.27 -12.24 -4.49
C VAL A 182 -18.59 -11.96 -3.15
N GLY A 183 -17.90 -12.96 -2.61
CA GLY A 183 -17.09 -12.84 -1.39
C GLY A 183 -15.62 -13.05 -1.70
N PHE A 184 -14.74 -12.28 -1.08
CA PHE A 184 -13.29 -12.37 -1.27
C PHE A 184 -12.53 -11.80 -0.07
N GLY A 185 -11.26 -12.20 0.04
CA GLY A 185 -10.35 -11.76 1.10
C GLY A 185 -9.05 -12.56 1.09
N PRO A 186 -8.03 -12.13 1.83
CA PRO A 186 -6.78 -12.86 2.00
C PRO A 186 -6.96 -14.03 2.97
N THR A 187 -6.07 -15.03 2.87
CA THR A 187 -6.18 -16.26 3.69
C THR A 187 -5.06 -16.44 4.69
N ALA A 188 -3.86 -15.92 4.42
CA ALA A 188 -2.65 -16.24 5.19
C ALA A 188 -2.33 -15.27 6.34
N GLY A 189 -3.07 -14.18 6.49
CA GLY A 189 -2.90 -13.22 7.58
C GLY A 189 -2.25 -11.89 7.18
N ARG A 190 -1.98 -11.69 5.88
CA ARG A 190 -1.49 -10.42 5.33
C ARG A 190 -2.51 -9.88 4.34
N SER A 191 -2.68 -8.55 4.28
CA SER A 191 -3.84 -7.88 3.67
C SER A 191 -4.02 -8.09 2.16
N SER A 192 -2.95 -8.38 1.44
CA SER A 192 -2.97 -8.54 -0.02
C SER A 192 -2.25 -9.80 -0.49
N ASP A 193 -2.42 -10.91 0.24
CA ASP A 193 -1.91 -12.19 -0.21
C ASP A 193 -2.83 -12.84 -1.24
N THR A 194 -2.27 -13.71 -2.05
CA THR A 194 -2.85 -14.69 -2.98
C THR A 194 -4.15 -14.29 -3.67
N ASN A 195 -5.27 -14.15 -2.93
CA ASN A 195 -6.61 -14.15 -3.49
C ASN A 195 -7.20 -12.76 -3.73
N ALA A 196 -6.75 -11.75 -3.00
CA ALA A 196 -7.40 -10.45 -3.03
C ALA A 196 -6.46 -9.30 -2.68
N LEU A 197 -6.61 -8.21 -3.42
CA LEU A 197 -6.13 -6.87 -3.07
C LEU A 197 -7.29 -6.13 -2.38
N PRO A 198 -7.06 -5.38 -1.27
CA PRO A 198 -8.13 -4.75 -0.49
C PRO A 198 -8.69 -3.47 -1.12
N PHE A 199 -8.75 -3.43 -2.44
CA PHE A 199 -9.32 -2.35 -3.25
C PHE A 199 -10.22 -2.95 -4.32
N PHE A 200 -11.42 -2.38 -4.50
CA PHE A 200 -12.35 -2.85 -5.51
C PHE A 200 -13.30 -1.74 -5.97
N ASN A 201 -13.77 -1.83 -7.21
CA ASN A 201 -14.70 -0.88 -7.81
C ASN A 201 -15.99 -1.60 -8.19
N ILE A 202 -17.12 -1.14 -7.70
CA ILE A 202 -18.46 -1.62 -8.06
C ILE A 202 -19.06 -0.58 -9.00
N ALA A 203 -19.39 -0.95 -10.21
CA ALA A 203 -19.80 -0.03 -11.25
C ALA A 203 -21.08 -0.42 -11.96
N THR A 204 -21.86 0.58 -12.33
CA THR A 204 -22.82 0.58 -13.43
C THR A 204 -22.18 1.26 -14.65
N PRO A 205 -22.84 1.32 -15.82
CA PRO A 205 -22.32 2.06 -16.97
C PRO A 205 -22.15 3.59 -16.75
N GLU A 206 -22.76 4.15 -15.71
CA GLU A 206 -22.83 5.61 -15.51
C GLU A 206 -22.16 6.11 -14.22
N HIS A 207 -21.96 5.23 -13.23
CA HIS A 207 -21.40 5.59 -11.93
C HIS A 207 -20.93 4.36 -11.17
N GLY A 208 -20.23 4.58 -10.07
CA GLY A 208 -19.81 3.49 -9.20
C GLY A 208 -19.26 3.98 -7.86
N ILE A 209 -18.75 2.99 -7.12
CA ILE A 209 -18.11 3.18 -5.81
C ILE A 209 -16.80 2.41 -5.82
N VAL A 210 -15.69 3.11 -5.61
CA VAL A 210 -14.42 2.45 -5.27
C VAL A 210 -14.34 2.31 -3.75
N ALA A 211 -14.15 1.10 -3.29
CA ALA A 211 -13.98 0.78 -1.87
C ALA A 211 -12.55 0.37 -1.57
N ALA A 212 -12.04 0.81 -0.43
CA ALA A 212 -10.75 0.44 0.10
C ALA A 212 -10.86 -0.02 1.56
N ILE A 213 -10.13 -1.09 1.89
CA ILE A 213 -10.04 -1.64 3.24
C ILE A 213 -8.63 -1.37 3.75
N GLY A 214 -8.52 -0.65 4.87
CA GLY A 214 -7.27 -0.40 5.57
C GLY A 214 -7.12 -1.36 6.74
N TRP A 215 -6.53 -2.52 6.49
CA TRP A 215 -6.23 -3.52 7.50
C TRP A 215 -5.09 -4.42 7.04
N SER A 216 -4.01 -4.45 7.78
CA SER A 216 -2.81 -5.23 7.40
C SER A 216 -2.88 -6.71 7.80
N GLY A 217 -4.01 -7.13 8.39
CA GLY A 217 -4.34 -8.51 8.75
C GLY A 217 -5.37 -9.15 7.83
N ARG A 218 -6.10 -10.14 8.36
CA ARG A 218 -7.17 -10.85 7.63
C ARG A 218 -8.45 -10.02 7.59
N TRP A 219 -8.94 -9.79 6.40
CA TRP A 219 -10.22 -9.15 6.15
C TRP A 219 -11.07 -9.99 5.20
N GLU A 220 -12.36 -9.72 5.18
CA GLU A 220 -13.26 -10.23 4.14
C GLU A 220 -14.16 -9.11 3.63
N ALA A 221 -14.55 -9.21 2.37
CA ALA A 221 -15.57 -8.36 1.76
C ALA A 221 -16.59 -9.20 1.01
N ILE A 222 -17.84 -8.80 1.10
CA ILE A 222 -18.97 -9.39 0.35
C ILE A 222 -19.69 -8.25 -0.35
N VAL A 223 -19.83 -8.37 -1.66
CA VAL A 223 -20.69 -7.50 -2.47
C VAL A 223 -21.90 -8.32 -2.89
N HIS A 224 -23.08 -7.87 -2.50
CA HIS A 224 -24.33 -8.59 -2.76
C HIS A 224 -25.31 -7.69 -3.50
N ARG A 225 -25.76 -8.11 -4.68
CA ARG A 225 -26.84 -7.46 -5.41
C ARG A 225 -28.18 -8.03 -4.92
N ASN A 226 -28.83 -7.29 -4.01
CA ASN A 226 -30.04 -7.75 -3.33
C ASN A 226 -31.24 -7.83 -4.28
N LEU A 227 -32.11 -8.84 -4.11
CA LEU A 227 -33.36 -9.01 -4.88
C LEU A 227 -34.44 -7.98 -4.53
N GLY A 228 -34.36 -7.36 -3.34
CA GLY A 228 -35.26 -6.28 -2.94
C GLY A 228 -35.28 -5.14 -3.97
N LEU A 229 -36.38 -4.43 -4.09
CA LEU A 229 -36.55 -3.35 -5.08
C LEU A 229 -36.14 -3.77 -6.51
N ASN A 230 -36.52 -4.97 -6.92
CA ASN A 230 -36.22 -5.53 -8.24
C ASN A 230 -34.72 -5.59 -8.59
N GLY A 231 -33.86 -5.96 -7.64
CA GLY A 231 -32.42 -6.13 -7.88
C GLY A 231 -31.66 -4.83 -8.08
N ARG A 232 -32.18 -3.69 -7.60
CA ARG A 232 -31.52 -2.36 -7.65
C ARG A 232 -30.48 -2.15 -6.54
N PRO A 233 -30.69 -2.68 -5.30
CA PRO A 233 -29.73 -2.43 -4.21
C PRO A 233 -28.43 -3.20 -4.38
N ILE A 234 -27.36 -2.55 -3.89
CA ILE A 234 -26.08 -3.18 -3.61
C ILE A 234 -25.78 -3.07 -2.12
N ASP A 235 -25.46 -4.21 -1.50
CA ASP A 235 -24.96 -4.30 -0.14
C ASP A 235 -23.45 -4.48 -0.18
N ILE A 236 -22.71 -3.69 0.60
CA ILE A 236 -21.29 -3.85 0.83
C ILE A 236 -21.10 -4.23 2.31
N ILE A 237 -20.51 -5.40 2.53
CA ILE A 237 -20.22 -5.92 3.87
C ILE A 237 -18.71 -6.20 3.89
N ALA A 238 -17.98 -5.56 4.81
CA ALA A 238 -16.54 -5.80 4.95
C ALA A 238 -16.09 -5.63 6.41
N GLY A 239 -15.03 -6.31 6.76
CA GLY A 239 -14.46 -6.24 8.11
C GLY A 239 -13.39 -7.29 8.32
N MET A 240 -13.03 -7.56 9.57
CA MET A 240 -12.16 -8.67 9.91
C MET A 240 -12.82 -10.01 9.56
N ALA A 241 -12.02 -10.97 9.14
CA ALA A 241 -12.50 -12.30 8.76
C ALA A 241 -13.17 -13.04 9.92
N GLU A 242 -12.63 -12.93 11.12
CA GLU A 242 -13.13 -13.60 12.33
C GLU A 242 -13.11 -12.66 13.53
N THR A 243 -14.24 -12.53 14.25
CA THR A 243 -14.32 -11.80 15.52
C THR A 243 -15.34 -12.45 16.44
N HIS A 244 -14.89 -12.83 17.67
CA HIS A 244 -15.72 -13.42 18.72
C HIS A 244 -15.05 -13.19 20.07
N PHE A 245 -15.28 -12.02 20.69
CA PHE A 245 -14.47 -11.60 21.82
C PHE A 245 -15.25 -10.82 22.88
N LYS A 246 -14.71 -10.84 24.11
CA LYS A 246 -15.04 -9.90 25.17
C LYS A 246 -13.88 -8.93 25.35
N LEU A 247 -14.16 -7.71 25.73
CA LEU A 247 -13.14 -6.75 26.16
C LEU A 247 -13.02 -6.78 27.69
N LEU A 248 -11.79 -6.87 28.17
CA LEU A 248 -11.47 -6.73 29.60
C LEU A 248 -11.60 -5.27 30.03
N PRO A 249 -11.78 -4.96 31.33
CA PRO A 249 -11.83 -3.59 31.82
C PRO A 249 -10.65 -2.75 31.36
N GLY A 250 -10.93 -1.59 30.79
CA GLY A 250 -9.93 -0.66 30.26
C GLY A 250 -9.42 -1.00 28.84
N GLU A 251 -9.73 -2.17 28.32
CA GLU A 251 -9.24 -2.63 27.02
C GLU A 251 -9.93 -1.94 25.86
N GLU A 252 -9.14 -1.63 24.83
CA GLU A 252 -9.60 -1.02 23.59
C GLU A 252 -9.06 -1.81 22.39
N VAL A 253 -9.85 -1.90 21.32
CA VAL A 253 -9.48 -2.46 20.01
C VAL A 253 -10.15 -1.67 18.90
N ARG A 254 -9.59 -1.73 17.67
CA ARG A 254 -10.19 -1.09 16.49
C ARG A 254 -10.57 -2.09 15.41
N THR A 255 -11.44 -1.62 14.49
CA THR A 255 -11.74 -2.31 13.23
C THR A 255 -10.75 -1.92 12.12
N PRO A 256 -10.77 -2.60 10.98
CA PRO A 256 -10.30 -2.03 9.72
C PRO A 256 -10.84 -0.62 9.49
N SER A 257 -10.05 0.26 8.87
CA SER A 257 -10.60 1.47 8.25
C SER A 257 -11.26 1.12 6.92
N ILE A 258 -12.28 1.87 6.55
CA ILE A 258 -13.01 1.71 5.29
C ILE A 258 -13.09 3.07 4.61
N ALA A 259 -12.68 3.14 3.35
CA ALA A 259 -12.90 4.32 2.51
C ALA A 259 -13.82 3.95 1.34
N LEU A 260 -14.79 4.82 1.07
CA LEU A 260 -15.66 4.76 -0.10
C LEU A 260 -15.48 6.04 -0.91
N LEU A 261 -15.18 5.90 -2.18
CA LEU A 261 -15.10 7.00 -3.15
C LEU A 261 -16.20 6.81 -4.19
N PHE A 262 -17.07 7.82 -4.31
CA PHE A 262 -18.19 7.85 -5.25
C PHE A 262 -17.75 8.51 -6.54
N TRP A 263 -18.11 7.93 -7.68
CA TRP A 263 -17.74 8.48 -8.98
C TRP A 263 -18.88 8.40 -10.01
N LYS A 264 -18.87 9.30 -10.99
CA LYS A 264 -19.73 9.31 -12.17
C LYS A 264 -18.88 9.36 -13.43
N GLY A 265 -19.36 8.76 -14.50
CA GLY A 265 -18.71 8.73 -15.80
C GLY A 265 -19.12 7.51 -16.60
N ALA A 266 -18.92 7.57 -17.91
CA ALA A 266 -19.25 6.47 -18.83
C ALA A 266 -18.22 5.34 -18.83
N ASP A 267 -17.06 5.54 -18.20
CA ASP A 267 -15.98 4.56 -18.12
C ASP A 267 -15.51 4.40 -16.66
N ARG A 268 -15.32 3.14 -16.26
CA ARG A 268 -14.78 2.77 -14.95
C ARG A 268 -13.42 3.43 -14.64
N MET A 269 -12.65 3.78 -15.68
CA MET A 269 -11.35 4.44 -15.50
C MET A 269 -11.50 5.83 -14.86
N SER A 270 -12.64 6.51 -15.03
CA SER A 270 -12.95 7.73 -14.28
C SER A 270 -12.91 7.49 -12.76
N GLY A 271 -13.49 6.38 -12.30
CA GLY A 271 -13.46 5.98 -10.89
C GLY A 271 -12.07 5.57 -10.41
N HIS A 272 -11.37 4.73 -11.20
CA HIS A 272 -10.02 4.30 -10.86
C HIS A 272 -9.03 5.47 -10.78
N ASN A 273 -9.03 6.37 -11.76
CA ASN A 273 -8.15 7.52 -11.76
C ASN A 273 -8.49 8.53 -10.66
N LEU A 274 -9.77 8.76 -10.39
CA LEU A 274 -10.18 9.59 -9.25
C LEU A 274 -9.72 8.98 -7.92
N PHE A 275 -9.80 7.65 -7.77
CA PHE A 275 -9.31 6.95 -6.59
C PHE A 275 -7.78 7.02 -6.46
N ARG A 276 -7.03 6.86 -7.57
CA ARG A 276 -5.56 7.04 -7.57
C ARG A 276 -5.16 8.44 -7.10
N ARG A 277 -5.86 9.47 -7.57
CA ARG A 277 -5.65 10.86 -7.14
C ARG A 277 -5.99 11.05 -5.67
N PHE A 278 -7.05 10.40 -5.17
CA PHE A 278 -7.42 10.40 -3.75
C PHE A 278 -6.34 9.74 -2.88
N VAL A 279 -5.85 8.57 -3.30
CA VAL A 279 -4.74 7.89 -2.61
C VAL A 279 -3.49 8.77 -2.62
N LEU A 280 -3.15 9.36 -3.76
CA LEU A 280 -2.00 10.26 -3.89
C LEU A 280 -2.10 11.46 -2.95
N ALA A 281 -3.27 12.08 -2.83
CA ALA A 281 -3.48 13.29 -2.04
C ALA A 281 -3.56 13.03 -0.53
N HIS A 282 -4.11 11.88 -0.10
CA HIS A 282 -4.49 11.64 1.29
C HIS A 282 -3.90 10.38 1.92
N HIS A 283 -3.43 9.43 1.11
CA HIS A 283 -2.99 8.10 1.56
C HIS A 283 -1.63 7.69 0.97
N MET A 284 -0.75 8.66 0.73
CA MET A 284 0.65 8.44 0.38
C MET A 284 1.57 9.38 1.14
N PRO A 285 2.83 8.96 1.40
CA PRO A 285 3.83 9.83 1.99
C PRO A 285 4.09 11.09 1.14
N HIS A 286 4.18 12.24 1.82
CA HIS A 286 4.53 13.53 1.22
C HIS A 286 5.79 14.10 1.88
N LYS A 287 6.57 14.81 1.09
CA LYS A 287 7.68 15.62 1.54
C LYS A 287 7.53 17.04 1.01
N ASP A 288 7.58 18.03 1.88
CA ASP A 288 7.44 19.46 1.53
C ASP A 288 6.14 19.74 0.73
N GLY A 289 5.05 19.05 1.09
CA GLY A 289 3.73 19.20 0.46
C GLY A 289 3.58 18.54 -0.92
N LYS A 290 4.57 17.78 -1.38
CA LYS A 290 4.52 17.03 -2.65
C LYS A 290 4.62 15.52 -2.37
N PRO A 291 4.03 14.67 -3.21
CA PRO A 291 4.28 13.23 -3.14
C PRO A 291 5.78 12.94 -3.15
N VAL A 292 6.20 11.96 -2.35
CA VAL A 292 7.60 11.54 -2.30
C VAL A 292 8.04 11.04 -3.68
N ALA A 293 9.15 11.55 -4.20
CA ALA A 293 9.68 11.07 -5.48
C ALA A 293 10.00 9.57 -5.40
N LEU A 294 9.53 8.81 -6.39
CA LEU A 294 9.83 7.39 -6.49
C LEU A 294 11.33 7.18 -6.72
N PRO A 295 12.04 6.46 -5.84
CA PRO A 295 13.48 6.32 -5.95
C PRO A 295 13.87 5.30 -7.03
N ILE A 296 15.03 5.55 -7.64
CA ILE A 296 15.84 4.52 -8.25
C ILE A 296 16.94 4.16 -7.25
N ALA A 297 16.98 2.92 -6.83
CA ALA A 297 17.93 2.43 -5.83
C ALA A 297 18.86 1.38 -6.43
N HIS A 298 20.03 1.17 -5.84
CA HIS A 298 20.93 0.10 -6.23
C HIS A 298 21.33 -0.76 -5.02
N GLY A 299 21.20 -2.08 -5.17
CA GLY A 299 21.69 -3.04 -4.21
C GLY A 299 23.21 -3.00 -4.10
N VAL A 300 23.74 -2.65 -2.93
CA VAL A 300 25.19 -2.63 -2.66
C VAL A 300 25.60 -3.73 -1.69
N GLY A 301 24.63 -4.50 -1.18
CA GLY A 301 24.85 -5.70 -0.37
C GLY A 301 24.62 -7.02 -1.14
N PHE A 302 24.22 -6.95 -2.39
CA PHE A 302 24.07 -8.11 -3.26
C PHE A 302 25.40 -8.48 -3.88
N GLY A 303 25.81 -9.72 -3.73
CA GLY A 303 27.06 -10.20 -4.26
C GLY A 303 28.23 -9.98 -3.31
N GLY A 304 29.15 -10.80 -3.46
CA GLY A 304 30.40 -10.90 -2.73
C GLY A 304 31.19 -12.05 -3.34
N PRO A 305 32.38 -12.35 -2.83
CA PRO A 305 33.14 -13.48 -3.34
C PRO A 305 32.32 -14.76 -3.21
N PHE A 306 32.05 -15.41 -4.32
CA PHE A 306 31.38 -16.72 -4.34
C PHE A 306 32.24 -17.82 -3.74
N PRO A 307 31.63 -18.82 -3.07
CA PRO A 307 30.21 -19.03 -2.87
C PRO A 307 29.65 -18.17 -1.72
N CYS A 308 28.62 -17.39 -2.00
CA CYS A 308 27.87 -16.61 -1.04
C CYS A 308 26.48 -17.21 -0.84
N ASN A 309 26.02 -17.28 0.41
CA ASN A 309 24.66 -17.66 0.71
C ASN A 309 23.81 -16.38 0.79
N GLU A 310 23.20 -16.03 -0.33
CA GLU A 310 22.39 -14.82 -0.49
C GLU A 310 23.14 -13.56 0.03
N TYR A 311 22.56 -12.87 1.03
CA TYR A 311 23.02 -11.56 1.50
C TYR A 311 24.12 -11.61 2.56
N VAL A 312 24.46 -12.77 3.14
CA VAL A 312 25.40 -12.88 4.27
C VAL A 312 26.85 -12.56 3.93
N CYS A 313 27.18 -12.42 2.64
CA CYS A 313 28.50 -12.02 2.16
C CYS A 313 28.68 -10.50 2.07
N ALA A 314 27.63 -9.71 2.26
CA ALA A 314 27.76 -8.26 2.26
C ALA A 314 28.81 -7.83 3.30
N THR A 315 29.76 -7.00 2.88
CA THR A 315 30.79 -6.45 3.76
C THR A 315 30.87 -4.93 3.57
N GLU A 316 31.38 -4.26 4.58
CA GLU A 316 31.61 -2.82 4.54
C GLU A 316 32.44 -2.41 3.31
N SER A 317 33.56 -3.10 3.07
CA SER A 317 34.46 -2.79 1.95
C SER A 317 33.80 -3.02 0.58
N TYR A 318 33.00 -4.09 0.45
CA TYR A 318 32.27 -4.39 -0.79
C TYR A 318 31.20 -3.30 -1.06
N ALA A 319 30.40 -2.96 -0.06
CA ALA A 319 29.33 -1.98 -0.22
C ALA A 319 29.89 -0.57 -0.55
N VAL A 320 30.91 -0.14 0.17
CA VAL A 320 31.60 1.14 -0.12
C VAL A 320 32.22 1.14 -1.51
N GLY A 321 32.93 0.04 -1.88
CA GLY A 321 33.53 -0.10 -3.20
C GLY A 321 32.49 -0.12 -4.34
N MET A 322 31.30 -0.68 -4.11
CA MET A 322 30.22 -0.67 -5.09
C MET A 322 29.67 0.75 -5.30
N ILE A 323 29.45 1.51 -4.22
CA ILE A 323 28.98 2.89 -4.28
C ILE A 323 29.98 3.78 -5.07
N GLU A 324 31.29 3.66 -4.76
CA GLU A 324 32.34 4.40 -5.46
C GLU A 324 32.39 4.01 -6.95
N ARG A 325 32.22 2.72 -7.28
CA ARG A 325 32.22 2.25 -8.66
C ARG A 325 31.00 2.74 -9.45
N LEU A 326 29.81 2.72 -8.85
CA LEU A 326 28.61 3.28 -9.47
C LEU A 326 28.84 4.75 -9.85
N HIS A 327 29.37 5.55 -8.93
CA HIS A 327 29.68 6.96 -9.21
C HIS A 327 30.74 7.12 -10.30
N GLN A 328 31.84 6.35 -10.26
CA GLN A 328 32.88 6.38 -11.29
C GLN A 328 32.35 6.06 -12.68
N PHE A 329 31.30 5.23 -12.76
CA PHE A 329 30.66 4.86 -14.02
C PHE A 329 29.53 5.81 -14.43
N GLY A 330 29.26 6.87 -13.65
CA GLY A 330 28.17 7.82 -13.91
C GLY A 330 26.78 7.23 -13.67
N ILE A 331 26.69 6.11 -12.94
CA ILE A 331 25.43 5.53 -12.48
C ILE A 331 25.14 6.14 -11.11
N GLU A 332 24.14 6.99 -11.04
CA GLU A 332 23.82 7.75 -9.83
C GLU A 332 22.42 7.37 -9.31
N PRO A 333 22.26 6.30 -8.51
CA PRO A 333 20.99 6.00 -7.87
C PRO A 333 20.60 7.08 -6.86
N ASP A 334 19.31 7.19 -6.55
CA ASP A 334 18.83 8.08 -5.48
C ASP A 334 19.12 7.49 -4.09
N ALA A 335 19.26 6.13 -4.01
CA ALA A 335 19.59 5.44 -2.76
C ALA A 335 20.41 4.18 -3.00
N CYS A 336 21.23 3.81 -2.00
CA CYS A 336 21.92 2.55 -1.91
C CYS A 336 21.16 1.60 -0.96
N TRP A 337 21.17 0.30 -1.22
CA TRP A 337 20.32 -0.68 -0.55
C TRP A 337 21.14 -1.85 0.00
N ILE A 338 21.03 -2.07 1.31
CA ILE A 338 21.44 -3.33 1.94
C ILE A 338 20.19 -4.06 2.41
N ASP A 339 19.98 -5.27 1.87
CA ASP A 339 18.91 -6.18 2.27
C ASP A 339 19.30 -6.97 3.52
N ALA A 340 18.74 -8.16 3.75
CA ALA A 340 19.02 -9.03 4.88
C ALA A 340 20.52 -9.34 5.05
N GLY A 341 20.93 -9.97 6.17
CA GLY A 341 22.29 -10.49 6.38
C GLY A 341 23.32 -9.52 6.98
N TRP A 342 22.99 -8.24 7.16
CA TRP A 342 23.88 -7.26 7.81
C TRP A 342 24.08 -7.49 9.31
N TYR A 343 23.20 -8.27 9.93
CA TYR A 343 23.17 -8.57 11.36
C TYR A 343 23.86 -9.89 11.69
N GLU A 344 24.19 -10.11 12.94
CA GLU A 344 24.76 -11.36 13.43
C GLU A 344 23.83 -12.54 13.16
N ASN A 345 24.41 -13.65 12.68
CA ASN A 345 23.72 -14.92 12.46
C ASN A 345 24.60 -16.10 12.85
N ALA A 346 24.00 -17.16 13.36
CA ALA A 346 24.72 -18.32 13.87
C ALA A 346 25.11 -19.34 12.79
N THR A 347 24.41 -19.37 11.66
CA THR A 347 24.48 -20.47 10.68
C THR A 347 24.98 -20.05 9.30
N ASN A 348 25.43 -18.82 9.15
CA ASN A 348 25.75 -18.22 7.85
C ASN A 348 24.56 -18.25 6.87
N GLN A 349 23.35 -18.11 7.43
CA GLN A 349 22.09 -17.98 6.68
C GLN A 349 21.34 -16.79 7.26
N TRP A 350 20.91 -15.83 6.41
CA TRP A 350 20.34 -14.58 6.87
C TRP A 350 19.13 -14.76 7.81
N TRP A 351 18.25 -15.75 7.52
CA TRP A 351 17.05 -15.99 8.33
C TRP A 351 17.34 -16.48 9.76
N SER A 352 18.50 -17.09 10.00
CA SER A 352 18.87 -17.57 11.34
C SER A 352 19.31 -16.46 12.30
N GLY A 353 19.49 -15.24 11.79
CA GLY A 353 19.83 -14.07 12.60
C GLY A 353 18.65 -13.13 12.84
N VAL A 354 17.47 -13.40 12.23
CA VAL A 354 16.27 -12.57 12.39
C VAL A 354 15.81 -12.58 13.85
N GLY A 355 15.79 -11.43 14.49
CA GLY A 355 15.54 -11.28 15.93
C GLY A 355 16.80 -10.98 16.75
N THR A 356 17.98 -10.90 16.11
CA THR A 356 19.20 -10.45 16.80
C THR A 356 19.36 -8.93 16.70
N TRP A 357 19.20 -8.35 15.51
CA TRP A 357 19.25 -6.93 15.16
C TRP A 357 20.52 -6.19 15.64
N THR A 358 21.63 -6.93 15.76
CA THR A 358 22.96 -6.41 16.07
C THR A 358 23.82 -6.53 14.83
N VAL A 359 24.51 -5.44 14.48
CA VAL A 359 25.36 -5.42 13.29
C VAL A 359 26.46 -6.48 13.38
N ASN A 360 26.61 -7.29 12.34
CA ASN A 360 27.69 -8.26 12.20
C ASN A 360 29.04 -7.54 12.08
N ARG A 361 29.75 -7.39 13.18
CA ARG A 361 31.03 -6.67 13.26
C ARG A 361 32.18 -7.36 12.52
N LYS A 362 32.02 -8.62 12.13
CA LYS A 362 33.00 -9.30 11.25
C LYS A 362 32.91 -8.73 9.83
N ASN A 363 31.70 -8.50 9.34
CA ASN A 363 31.45 -8.01 7.99
C ASN A 363 31.44 -6.48 7.92
N PHE A 364 30.96 -5.83 8.97
CA PHE A 364 30.85 -4.38 9.13
C PHE A 364 31.55 -3.93 10.42
N PRO A 365 32.90 -3.88 10.45
CA PRO A 365 33.66 -3.60 11.68
C PRO A 365 33.31 -2.27 12.34
N ARG A 366 32.95 -1.26 11.55
CA ARG A 366 32.60 0.10 12.00
C ARG A 366 31.08 0.39 11.96
N GLY A 367 30.25 -0.64 11.83
CA GLY A 367 28.81 -0.49 11.60
C GLY A 367 28.49 -0.21 10.14
N LEU A 368 27.26 0.26 9.88
CA LEU A 368 26.84 0.67 8.54
C LEU A 368 27.18 2.12 8.22
N LYS A 369 27.63 2.91 9.19
CA LYS A 369 28.06 4.32 9.01
C LYS A 369 29.01 4.56 7.84
N PRO A 370 30.06 3.75 7.60
CA PRO A 370 30.93 3.95 6.45
C PRO A 370 30.20 3.80 5.10
N VAL A 371 29.22 2.91 5.03
CA VAL A 371 28.39 2.72 3.83
C VAL A 371 27.47 3.93 3.62
N THR A 372 26.80 4.36 4.69
CA THR A 372 25.93 5.55 4.67
C THR A 372 26.72 6.81 4.32
N ALA A 373 27.92 6.97 4.87
CA ALA A 373 28.79 8.10 4.58
C ALA A 373 29.25 8.10 3.10
N ALA A 374 29.55 6.92 2.55
CA ALA A 374 29.91 6.79 1.13
C ALA A 374 28.72 7.15 0.23
N ALA A 375 27.50 6.71 0.54
CA ALA A 375 26.30 7.09 -0.18
C ALA A 375 26.02 8.60 -0.07
N GLY A 376 26.09 9.16 1.15
CA GLY A 376 25.86 10.56 1.42
C GLY A 376 26.84 11.49 0.73
N LYS A 377 28.10 11.07 0.48
CA LYS A 377 29.08 11.81 -0.32
C LYS A 377 28.57 12.17 -1.73
N TYR A 378 27.68 11.34 -2.28
CA TYR A 378 27.06 11.53 -3.59
C TYR A 378 25.59 11.95 -3.50
N GLY A 379 25.11 12.40 -2.34
CA GLY A 379 23.74 12.84 -2.14
C GLY A 379 22.71 11.72 -2.16
N GLN A 380 23.16 10.46 -1.99
CA GLN A 380 22.30 9.29 -2.03
C GLN A 380 21.77 8.95 -0.65
N GLY A 381 20.52 8.45 -0.60
CA GLY A 381 19.93 7.85 0.59
C GLY A 381 20.45 6.43 0.85
N PHE A 382 20.01 5.85 1.96
CA PHE A 382 20.40 4.51 2.36
C PHE A 382 19.21 3.70 2.86
N VAL A 383 18.96 2.55 2.22
CA VAL A 383 17.89 1.60 2.53
C VAL A 383 18.46 0.46 3.35
N VAL A 384 17.86 0.15 4.49
CA VAL A 384 18.23 -1.01 5.32
C VAL A 384 17.01 -1.86 5.64
N TRP A 385 17.14 -3.16 5.42
CA TRP A 385 16.12 -4.18 5.63
C TRP A 385 16.01 -4.63 7.09
N PHE A 386 14.77 -4.82 7.54
CA PHE A 386 14.41 -5.47 8.80
C PHE A 386 13.21 -6.40 8.59
N GLU A 387 13.12 -7.43 9.41
CA GLU A 387 11.92 -8.27 9.56
C GLU A 387 11.58 -8.39 11.04
N PRO A 388 11.11 -7.32 11.69
CA PRO A 388 11.04 -7.22 13.14
C PRO A 388 9.93 -8.05 13.77
N GLU A 389 8.92 -8.43 13.00
CA GLU A 389 7.78 -9.22 13.49
C GLU A 389 8.12 -10.72 13.59
N ARG A 390 9.12 -11.19 12.83
CA ARG A 390 9.62 -12.57 12.92
C ARG A 390 10.86 -12.64 13.81
N VAL A 391 10.92 -13.68 14.65
CA VAL A 391 12.07 -13.99 15.48
C VAL A 391 12.44 -15.46 15.25
N TYR A 392 13.69 -15.74 14.90
CA TYR A 392 14.17 -17.09 14.70
C TYR A 392 14.66 -17.69 16.01
N GLU A 393 14.44 -19.00 16.20
CA GLU A 393 14.88 -19.75 17.38
C GLU A 393 16.38 -19.59 17.65
N GLY A 394 16.77 -19.36 18.90
CA GLY A 394 18.14 -19.20 19.33
C GLY A 394 18.74 -17.80 19.11
N THR A 395 18.00 -16.85 18.57
CA THR A 395 18.42 -15.43 18.47
C THR A 395 18.34 -14.72 19.83
N TRP A 396 18.83 -13.50 19.89
CA TRP A 396 18.83 -12.72 21.15
C TRP A 396 17.41 -12.56 21.72
N LEU A 397 16.44 -12.15 20.89
CA LEU A 397 15.05 -12.02 21.36
C LEU A 397 14.46 -13.34 21.85
N ASP A 398 14.74 -14.45 21.16
CA ASP A 398 14.24 -15.78 21.58
C ASP A 398 14.85 -16.24 22.91
N ARG A 399 16.08 -15.82 23.23
CA ARG A 399 16.70 -16.18 24.50
C ARG A 399 16.28 -15.28 25.66
N GLU A 400 16.27 -13.95 25.43
CA GLU A 400 16.16 -12.95 26.49
C GLU A 400 14.72 -12.48 26.73
N HIS A 401 13.81 -12.62 25.72
CA HIS A 401 12.46 -12.06 25.77
C HIS A 401 11.38 -13.02 25.27
N LYS A 402 11.43 -14.27 25.72
CA LYS A 402 10.42 -15.28 25.36
C LYS A 402 9.00 -14.88 25.67
N GLU A 403 8.81 -14.06 26.70
CA GLU A 403 7.51 -13.53 27.12
C GLU A 403 6.89 -12.54 26.13
N TRP A 404 7.66 -12.11 25.11
CA TRP A 404 7.17 -11.26 24.03
C TRP A 404 6.83 -12.05 22.76
N LEU A 405 7.06 -13.37 22.78
CA LEU A 405 7.04 -14.19 21.59
C LEU A 405 5.96 -15.26 21.63
N THR A 406 5.30 -15.47 20.50
CA THR A 406 4.41 -16.62 20.28
C THR A 406 5.13 -17.66 19.43
N ALA A 407 5.19 -18.88 19.94
CA ALA A 407 5.80 -20.03 19.29
C ALA A 407 4.75 -21.05 18.87
N LEU A 408 4.95 -21.71 17.73
CA LEU A 408 4.16 -22.86 17.33
C LEU A 408 4.98 -24.15 17.41
N PRO A 409 4.38 -25.29 17.78
CA PRO A 409 5.09 -26.56 17.88
C PRO A 409 5.79 -26.95 16.57
N GLY A 410 7.08 -27.27 16.66
CA GLY A 410 7.88 -27.69 15.50
C GLY A 410 8.25 -26.60 14.50
N ASN A 411 7.91 -25.34 14.75
CA ASN A 411 8.28 -24.22 13.90
C ASN A 411 9.43 -23.42 14.54
N PRO A 412 10.57 -23.20 13.85
CA PRO A 412 11.68 -22.40 14.40
C PRO A 412 11.38 -20.89 14.42
N ASN A 413 10.35 -20.43 13.71
CA ASN A 413 9.94 -19.02 13.72
C ASN A 413 9.02 -18.74 14.91
N ARG A 414 9.15 -17.55 15.46
CA ARG A 414 8.31 -16.97 16.50
C ARG A 414 7.70 -15.68 15.98
N LEU A 415 6.50 -15.33 16.42
CA LEU A 415 5.91 -14.02 16.19
C LEU A 415 6.22 -13.11 17.38
N LEU A 416 6.83 -11.95 17.13
CA LEU A 416 6.93 -10.89 18.13
C LEU A 416 5.54 -10.26 18.32
N ASP A 417 5.04 -10.28 19.55
CA ASP A 417 3.72 -9.71 19.88
C ASP A 417 3.79 -8.19 19.95
N LEU A 418 3.44 -7.51 18.86
CA LEU A 418 3.35 -6.05 18.80
C LEU A 418 2.16 -5.51 19.62
N GLY A 419 1.21 -6.35 20.01
CA GLY A 419 0.17 -6.00 20.98
C GLY A 419 0.68 -5.90 22.42
N ASN A 420 1.90 -6.39 22.68
CA ASN A 420 2.58 -6.25 23.96
C ASN A 420 3.30 -4.89 24.04
N PRO A 421 2.87 -3.97 24.93
CA PRO A 421 3.43 -2.61 24.97
C PRO A 421 4.92 -2.56 25.32
N LYS A 422 5.47 -3.55 26.02
CA LYS A 422 6.90 -3.61 26.33
C LYS A 422 7.72 -4.02 25.10
N ALA A 423 7.24 -5.02 24.36
CA ALA A 423 7.87 -5.45 23.10
C ALA A 423 7.83 -4.32 22.06
N LEU A 424 6.68 -3.67 21.90
CA LEU A 424 6.50 -2.53 21.01
C LEU A 424 7.41 -1.35 21.34
N ALA A 425 7.49 -0.97 22.62
CA ALA A 425 8.34 0.13 23.09
C ALA A 425 9.82 -0.19 22.81
N TRP A 426 10.28 -1.39 23.18
CA TRP A 426 11.65 -1.83 22.92
C TRP A 426 11.97 -1.80 21.41
N LEU A 427 11.10 -2.40 20.58
CA LEU A 427 11.33 -2.44 19.13
C LEU A 427 11.42 -1.02 18.55
N THR A 428 10.50 -0.15 18.94
CA THR A 428 10.46 1.24 18.48
C THR A 428 11.74 1.99 18.84
N ASP A 429 12.19 1.84 20.08
CA ASP A 429 13.41 2.50 20.56
C ASP A 429 14.66 1.93 19.86
N HIS A 430 14.75 0.61 19.74
CA HIS A 430 15.87 -0.07 19.10
C HIS A 430 16.02 0.36 17.63
N VAL A 431 14.93 0.26 16.85
CA VAL A 431 14.96 0.59 15.42
C VAL A 431 15.16 2.09 15.18
N ALA A 432 14.49 2.95 15.97
CA ALA A 432 14.68 4.40 15.83
C ALA A 432 16.10 4.84 16.15
N ASN A 433 16.72 4.25 17.18
CA ASN A 433 18.14 4.51 17.52
C ASN A 433 19.06 4.00 16.41
N PHE A 434 18.83 2.78 15.92
CA PHE A 434 19.61 2.24 14.81
C PHE A 434 19.55 3.13 13.56
N ILE A 435 18.35 3.57 13.15
CA ILE A 435 18.16 4.43 11.99
C ILE A 435 18.97 5.73 12.15
N ARG A 436 18.90 6.37 13.31
CA ARG A 436 19.66 7.59 13.59
C ARG A 436 21.18 7.36 13.66
N ASP A 437 21.57 6.29 14.36
CA ASP A 437 22.97 6.00 14.59
C ASP A 437 23.69 5.57 13.31
N GLU A 438 23.05 4.80 12.45
CA GLU A 438 23.63 4.31 11.19
C GLU A 438 23.31 5.21 9.99
N GLY A 439 22.44 6.24 10.15
CA GLY A 439 22.10 7.22 9.09
C GLY A 439 21.18 6.68 8.00
N VAL A 440 20.27 5.79 8.35
CA VAL A 440 19.29 5.21 7.43
C VAL A 440 18.26 6.27 7.01
N THR A 441 17.93 6.33 5.73
CA THR A 441 16.93 7.28 5.19
C THR A 441 15.65 6.59 4.70
N ILE A 442 15.74 5.31 4.39
CA ILE A 442 14.59 4.47 4.01
C ILE A 442 14.64 3.20 4.86
N TYR A 443 13.66 3.05 5.71
CA TYR A 443 13.47 1.84 6.52
C TYR A 443 12.66 0.84 5.73
N ARG A 444 13.25 -0.32 5.39
CA ARG A 444 12.55 -1.41 4.73
C ARG A 444 12.09 -2.43 5.76
N GLN A 445 10.77 -2.62 5.85
CA GLN A 445 10.19 -3.69 6.67
C GLN A 445 9.67 -4.81 5.80
N ASP A 446 10.11 -6.03 6.09
CA ASP A 446 9.64 -7.26 5.46
C ASP A 446 8.88 -8.14 6.47
N PHE A 447 8.15 -9.16 5.95
CA PHE A 447 7.41 -10.11 6.76
C PHE A 447 7.19 -11.42 6.00
N ASN A 448 8.05 -12.42 6.25
CA ASN A 448 8.22 -13.61 5.39
C ASN A 448 7.56 -14.89 5.95
N PHE A 449 6.53 -14.77 6.76
CA PHE A 449 5.73 -15.93 7.18
C PHE A 449 4.27 -15.55 7.45
N ASP A 450 3.40 -16.55 7.59
CA ASP A 450 1.97 -16.34 7.78
C ASP A 450 1.62 -16.18 9.26
N PRO A 451 1.16 -15.02 9.72
CA PRO A 451 0.93 -14.74 11.14
C PRO A 451 -0.37 -15.33 11.69
N ALA A 452 -1.35 -15.66 10.84
CA ALA A 452 -2.68 -16.09 11.27
C ALA A 452 -2.67 -17.28 12.26
N PRO A 453 -1.85 -18.33 12.09
CA PRO A 453 -1.78 -19.42 13.06
C PRO A 453 -1.27 -18.97 14.43
N TYR A 454 -0.39 -17.99 14.50
CA TYR A 454 0.17 -17.45 15.74
C TYR A 454 -0.88 -16.64 16.49
N TRP A 455 -1.61 -15.75 15.83
CA TRP A 455 -2.72 -15.01 16.46
C TRP A 455 -3.79 -15.95 17.00
N LYS A 456 -4.13 -17.00 16.21
CA LYS A 456 -5.07 -18.02 16.67
C LYS A 456 -4.58 -18.77 17.92
N ALA A 457 -3.27 -19.01 18.04
CA ALA A 457 -2.69 -19.64 19.22
C ALA A 457 -2.68 -18.72 20.45
N MET A 458 -2.70 -17.40 20.27
CA MET A 458 -2.77 -16.41 21.35
C MET A 458 -4.20 -16.21 21.87
N ASP A 459 -5.22 -16.42 21.05
CA ASP A 459 -6.59 -16.13 21.37
C ASP A 459 -7.23 -17.23 22.25
N ALA A 460 -7.84 -16.84 23.35
CA ALA A 460 -8.76 -17.71 24.10
C ALA A 460 -10.09 -17.83 23.33
N PRO A 461 -10.94 -18.85 23.61
CA PRO A 461 -12.19 -19.07 22.89
C PRO A 461 -13.18 -17.89 22.87
N ASP A 462 -13.16 -17.04 23.90
CA ASP A 462 -13.96 -15.81 23.98
C ASP A 462 -13.16 -14.53 23.70
N ARG A 463 -12.02 -14.66 23.00
CA ARG A 463 -11.10 -13.58 22.65
C ARG A 463 -10.66 -13.61 21.18
N VAL A 464 -11.36 -14.38 20.33
CA VAL A 464 -10.97 -14.58 18.91
C VAL A 464 -10.94 -13.26 18.16
N GLY A 465 -9.79 -12.96 17.55
CA GLY A 465 -9.49 -11.76 16.78
C GLY A 465 -8.80 -10.65 17.59
N VAL A 466 -8.70 -10.77 18.93
CA VAL A 466 -8.07 -9.72 19.76
C VAL A 466 -6.56 -9.68 19.55
N ALA A 467 -5.91 -10.83 19.45
CA ALA A 467 -4.47 -10.88 19.20
C ALA A 467 -4.11 -10.21 17.84
N GLU A 468 -4.88 -10.53 16.80
CA GLU A 468 -4.71 -9.88 15.50
C GLU A 468 -4.93 -8.36 15.58
N MET A 469 -6.04 -7.90 16.20
CA MET A 469 -6.34 -6.48 16.35
C MET A 469 -5.20 -5.73 17.04
N LYS A 470 -4.71 -6.25 18.15
CA LYS A 470 -3.63 -5.61 18.92
C LYS A 470 -2.30 -5.63 18.19
N HIS A 471 -1.98 -6.72 17.50
CA HIS A 471 -0.76 -6.82 16.71
C HIS A 471 -0.75 -5.79 15.58
N ILE A 472 -1.85 -5.68 14.84
CA ILE A 472 -1.96 -4.74 13.71
C ILE A 472 -1.97 -3.28 14.20
N GLU A 473 -2.66 -2.96 15.32
CA GLU A 473 -2.55 -1.62 15.92
C GLU A 473 -1.10 -1.33 16.34
N GLY A 474 -0.41 -2.30 16.95
CA GLY A 474 1.00 -2.17 17.32
C GLY A 474 1.92 -1.93 16.12
N LEU A 475 1.65 -2.57 14.98
CA LEU A 475 2.38 -2.29 13.72
C LEU A 475 2.20 -0.83 13.27
N TYR A 476 0.97 -0.31 13.31
CA TYR A 476 0.71 1.08 12.93
C TYR A 476 1.36 2.06 13.91
N ASP A 477 1.23 1.81 15.21
CA ASP A 477 1.88 2.63 16.25
C ASP A 477 3.41 2.62 16.11
N PHE A 478 4.01 1.50 15.75
CA PHE A 478 5.43 1.38 15.47
C PHE A 478 5.86 2.28 14.30
N TRP A 479 5.18 2.17 13.15
CA TRP A 479 5.52 2.98 11.98
C TRP A 479 5.25 4.46 12.20
N ASP A 480 4.11 4.81 12.82
CA ASP A 480 3.77 6.19 13.16
C ASP A 480 4.82 6.81 14.11
N ALA A 481 5.30 6.02 15.08
CA ALA A 481 6.36 6.46 15.98
C ALA A 481 7.72 6.65 15.28
N LEU A 482 8.08 5.79 14.32
CA LEU A 482 9.30 5.98 13.52
C LEU A 482 9.22 7.24 12.68
N LEU A 483 8.12 7.46 11.97
CA LEU A 483 7.89 8.65 11.14
C LEU A 483 7.88 9.94 11.97
N ALA A 484 7.29 9.91 13.15
CA ALA A 484 7.27 11.07 14.08
C ALA A 484 8.65 11.39 14.66
N ARG A 485 9.44 10.35 15.00
CA ARG A 485 10.77 10.51 15.61
C ARG A 485 11.87 10.86 14.63
N ILE A 486 11.69 10.56 13.34
CA ILE A 486 12.70 10.70 12.30
C ILE A 486 12.07 11.42 11.10
N PRO A 487 12.01 12.76 11.14
CA PRO A 487 11.46 13.55 10.05
C PRO A 487 12.17 13.28 8.72
N GLY A 488 11.38 13.01 7.68
CA GLY A 488 11.89 12.72 6.33
C GLY A 488 12.25 11.24 6.10
N LEU A 489 12.05 10.35 7.09
CA LEU A 489 12.15 8.92 6.89
C LEU A 489 11.10 8.46 5.89
N LEU A 490 11.49 7.61 4.94
CA LEU A 490 10.57 6.84 4.11
C LEU A 490 10.53 5.40 4.61
N ILE A 491 9.34 4.81 4.63
CA ILE A 491 9.16 3.38 4.91
C ILE A 491 8.89 2.66 3.59
N ASP A 492 9.66 1.62 3.30
CA ASP A 492 9.39 0.64 2.26
C ASP A 492 8.66 -0.57 2.88
N ASN A 493 7.45 -0.81 2.41
CA ASN A 493 6.60 -1.90 2.89
C ASN A 493 6.77 -3.14 2.02
N CYS A 494 7.39 -4.15 2.59
CA CYS A 494 7.50 -5.49 2.02
C CYS A 494 6.86 -6.53 2.97
N ALA A 495 6.31 -7.58 2.41
CA ALA A 495 5.88 -8.76 3.15
C ALA A 495 5.92 -9.98 2.21
N SER A 496 7.11 -10.51 1.96
CA SER A 496 7.42 -11.41 0.83
C SER A 496 6.92 -10.77 -0.48
N GLY A 497 7.41 -9.58 -0.78
CA GLY A 497 6.83 -8.71 -1.81
C GLY A 497 5.56 -8.01 -1.35
N GLY A 498 4.57 -7.93 -2.21
CA GLY A 498 3.36 -7.12 -2.05
C GLY A 498 2.21 -7.78 -1.29
N ARG A 499 2.47 -8.66 -0.33
CA ARG A 499 1.40 -9.37 0.40
C ARG A 499 0.76 -8.56 1.53
N ARG A 500 1.24 -7.31 1.78
CA ARG A 500 0.70 -6.43 2.81
C ARG A 500 0.51 -5.01 2.29
N ILE A 501 -0.23 -4.89 1.19
CA ILE A 501 -0.61 -3.61 0.57
C ILE A 501 -2.09 -3.36 0.90
N ASP A 502 -2.37 -2.29 1.63
CA ASP A 502 -3.70 -1.84 2.02
C ASP A 502 -3.72 -0.33 2.25
N LEU A 503 -4.89 0.27 2.55
CA LEU A 503 -5.02 1.71 2.70
C LEU A 503 -4.20 2.27 3.88
N GLU A 504 -4.06 1.53 4.98
CA GLU A 504 -3.26 1.95 6.15
C GLU A 504 -1.76 1.89 5.86
N THR A 505 -1.30 0.83 5.17
CA THR A 505 0.12 0.73 4.82
C THR A 505 0.52 1.75 3.76
N THR A 506 -0.32 2.01 2.75
CA THR A 506 -0.04 3.02 1.72
C THR A 506 0.00 4.44 2.30
N SER A 507 -0.75 4.71 3.38
CA SER A 507 -0.72 6.01 4.08
C SER A 507 0.62 6.28 4.78
N ARG A 508 1.39 5.24 5.11
CA ARG A 508 2.65 5.31 5.89
C ARG A 508 3.88 4.96 5.08
N SER A 509 3.72 4.32 3.94
CA SER A 509 4.84 3.67 3.23
C SER A 509 4.60 3.58 1.73
N ILE A 510 5.62 3.17 1.00
CA ILE A 510 5.53 2.81 -0.43
C ILE A 510 6.07 1.38 -0.59
N PRO A 511 5.38 0.50 -1.35
CA PRO A 511 5.92 -0.82 -1.68
C PRO A 511 6.96 -0.68 -2.81
N LEU A 512 8.23 -0.47 -2.44
CA LEU A 512 9.33 -0.37 -3.41
C LEU A 512 9.68 -1.74 -4.02
N TRP A 513 9.15 -2.83 -3.44
CA TRP A 513 9.30 -4.20 -3.90
C TRP A 513 7.95 -4.91 -3.86
N ARG A 514 7.16 -4.74 -4.92
CA ARG A 514 5.75 -5.18 -4.96
C ARG A 514 5.53 -6.69 -5.07
N THR A 515 6.58 -7.47 -5.40
CA THR A 515 6.46 -8.93 -5.57
C THR A 515 7.82 -9.60 -5.51
N ASP A 516 7.88 -10.82 -4.99
CA ASP A 516 9.05 -11.70 -5.03
C ASP A 516 9.06 -12.60 -6.28
N TYR A 517 8.20 -12.33 -7.26
CA TYR A 517 8.21 -13.04 -8.51
C TYR A 517 9.49 -12.76 -9.27
N GLN A 518 10.21 -13.79 -9.62
CA GLN A 518 11.50 -13.86 -10.32
C GLN A 518 12.12 -12.50 -10.67
N TYR A 519 13.16 -12.11 -9.97
CA TYR A 519 13.77 -10.77 -9.94
C TYR A 519 14.17 -10.16 -11.28
N TYR A 520 14.15 -10.92 -12.38
CA TYR A 520 14.62 -10.48 -13.70
C TYR A 520 13.67 -10.89 -14.82
N GLU A 521 12.43 -11.23 -14.52
CA GLU A 521 11.44 -11.64 -15.50
C GLU A 521 10.55 -10.46 -15.93
N PRO A 522 10.83 -9.82 -17.10
CA PRO A 522 10.22 -8.57 -17.48
C PRO A 522 8.71 -8.66 -17.75
N ASN A 523 8.25 -9.79 -18.30
CA ASN A 523 6.84 -9.94 -18.71
C ASN A 523 5.91 -10.01 -17.50
N GLY A 524 6.37 -10.61 -16.39
CA GLY A 524 5.65 -10.61 -15.12
C GLY A 524 5.52 -9.20 -14.55
N TYR A 525 6.57 -8.40 -14.60
CA TYR A 525 6.51 -7.01 -14.14
C TYR A 525 5.48 -6.17 -14.90
N GLN A 526 5.34 -6.40 -16.22
CA GLN A 526 4.29 -5.78 -17.01
C GLN A 526 2.89 -6.21 -16.54
N CYS A 527 2.70 -7.51 -16.20
CA CYS A 527 1.44 -8.03 -15.65
C CYS A 527 1.09 -7.38 -14.31
N HIS A 528 2.07 -7.21 -13.43
CA HIS A 528 1.88 -6.60 -12.12
C HIS A 528 1.53 -5.11 -12.22
N THR A 529 2.20 -4.37 -13.10
CA THR A 529 1.88 -2.97 -13.41
C THR A 529 0.44 -2.84 -13.88
N TYR A 530 0.00 -3.73 -14.79
CA TYR A 530 -1.36 -3.70 -15.34
C TYR A 530 -2.43 -3.64 -14.25
N GLY A 531 -2.38 -4.53 -13.28
CA GLY A 531 -3.45 -4.66 -12.28
C GLY A 531 -3.32 -3.73 -11.09
N LEU A 532 -2.10 -3.56 -10.57
CA LEU A 532 -1.88 -2.75 -9.37
C LEU A 532 -2.18 -1.27 -9.62
N HIS A 533 -1.86 -0.78 -10.84
CA HIS A 533 -2.07 0.62 -11.20
C HIS A 533 -3.54 1.03 -11.40
N PHE A 534 -4.50 0.12 -11.39
CA PHE A 534 -5.91 0.51 -11.26
C PHE A 534 -6.20 1.22 -9.93
N PHE A 535 -5.45 0.91 -8.87
CA PHE A 535 -5.74 1.40 -7.54
C PHE A 535 -4.63 2.24 -6.93
N LEU A 536 -3.37 1.92 -7.21
CA LEU A 536 -2.23 2.60 -6.57
C LEU A 536 -1.44 3.43 -7.58
N PRO A 537 -1.13 4.69 -7.21
CA PRO A 537 -0.31 5.55 -8.07
C PRO A 537 1.19 5.23 -7.99
N ALA A 538 1.63 4.45 -7.00
CA ALA A 538 3.04 4.16 -6.79
C ALA A 538 3.29 2.73 -6.30
N SER A 539 4.32 2.11 -6.87
CA SER A 539 4.87 0.82 -6.43
C SER A 539 6.32 0.71 -6.95
N GLY A 540 6.98 -0.41 -6.74
CA GLY A 540 8.34 -0.62 -7.26
C GLY A 540 8.63 -2.09 -7.51
N THR A 541 9.73 -2.35 -8.20
CA THR A 541 10.24 -3.71 -8.43
C THR A 541 11.74 -3.69 -8.74
N GLY A 542 12.35 -4.87 -8.87
CA GLY A 542 13.77 -5.02 -9.17
C GLY A 542 14.10 -5.05 -10.65
N ASN A 543 15.35 -4.73 -10.98
CA ASN A 543 15.92 -4.89 -12.30
C ASN A 543 17.36 -5.39 -12.22
N GLY A 544 17.69 -6.47 -12.93
CA GLY A 544 19.05 -7.01 -13.03
C GLY A 544 19.72 -6.83 -14.37
N ASP A 545 19.08 -6.19 -15.34
CA ASP A 545 19.57 -6.09 -16.71
C ASP A 545 19.28 -4.69 -17.29
N PRO A 546 20.30 -3.89 -17.67
CA PRO A 546 20.13 -2.55 -18.21
C PRO A 546 19.67 -2.51 -19.66
N ARG A 547 19.35 -3.63 -20.30
CA ARG A 547 18.77 -3.60 -21.63
C ARG A 547 17.37 -2.98 -21.61
N LYS A 548 17.05 -2.10 -22.55
CA LYS A 548 15.84 -1.26 -22.61
C LYS A 548 14.54 -2.00 -22.28
N TYR A 549 14.31 -3.17 -22.89
CA TYR A 549 13.09 -3.94 -22.65
C TYR A 549 12.96 -4.39 -21.17
N TRP A 550 14.06 -4.90 -20.60
CA TRP A 550 14.09 -5.36 -19.22
C TRP A 550 13.97 -4.21 -18.22
N PHE A 551 14.74 -3.15 -18.46
CA PHE A 551 14.71 -1.99 -17.58
C PHE A 551 13.35 -1.29 -17.59
N ARG A 552 12.80 -0.95 -18.77
CA ARG A 552 11.49 -0.31 -18.88
C ARG A 552 10.36 -1.17 -18.28
N SER A 553 10.41 -2.51 -18.42
CA SER A 553 9.41 -3.40 -17.81
C SER A 553 9.39 -3.29 -16.29
N ALA A 554 10.55 -3.07 -15.66
CA ALA A 554 10.65 -2.81 -14.23
C ALA A 554 10.31 -1.35 -13.87
N ALA A 555 10.77 -0.40 -14.68
CA ALA A 555 10.68 1.03 -14.38
C ALA A 555 9.26 1.60 -14.49
N VAL A 556 8.43 1.07 -15.41
CA VAL A 556 7.10 1.61 -15.64
C VAL A 556 6.19 1.39 -14.44
N GLY A 557 5.66 2.48 -13.92
CA GLY A 557 4.71 2.48 -12.82
C GLY A 557 5.32 2.61 -11.44
N GLY A 558 6.63 2.86 -11.28
CA GLY A 558 7.11 3.03 -9.95
C GLY A 558 8.60 3.20 -9.72
N ALA A 559 9.05 2.82 -8.54
CA ALA A 559 10.46 2.78 -8.16
C ALA A 559 11.17 1.59 -8.78
N VAL A 560 12.48 1.68 -8.92
CA VAL A 560 13.33 0.60 -9.43
C VAL A 560 14.46 0.31 -8.44
N VAL A 561 14.65 -0.97 -8.12
CA VAL A 561 15.80 -1.44 -7.36
C VAL A 561 16.73 -2.20 -8.31
N MET A 562 17.84 -1.60 -8.64
CA MET A 562 18.84 -2.20 -9.53
C MET A 562 19.71 -3.19 -8.76
N GLY A 563 19.87 -4.39 -9.30
CA GLY A 563 20.79 -5.41 -8.82
C GLY A 563 21.89 -5.69 -9.85
N TRP A 564 22.51 -4.63 -10.40
CA TRP A 564 23.47 -4.77 -11.50
C TRP A 564 24.84 -5.22 -11.03
N GLU A 565 25.36 -6.25 -11.69
CA GLU A 565 26.74 -6.68 -11.52
C GLU A 565 27.63 -5.92 -12.51
N LEU A 566 28.47 -5.01 -12.00
CA LEU A 566 29.34 -4.16 -12.80
C LEU A 566 30.63 -4.91 -13.26
N GLY A 567 30.43 -6.07 -13.90
CA GLY A 567 31.51 -6.92 -14.38
C GLY A 567 31.96 -6.63 -15.83
N ALA A 568 32.87 -7.48 -16.33
CA ALA A 568 33.28 -7.44 -17.73
C ALA A 568 32.07 -7.71 -18.65
N GLY A 569 31.85 -6.82 -19.66
CA GLY A 569 30.71 -6.93 -20.57
C GLY A 569 29.46 -6.25 -20.12
N PHE A 570 29.43 -5.61 -18.93
CA PHE A 570 28.30 -4.80 -18.50
C PHE A 570 28.08 -3.63 -19.44
N ASN A 571 26.82 -3.41 -19.86
CA ASN A 571 26.47 -2.32 -20.78
C ASN A 571 26.29 -1.00 -20.02
N LEU A 572 27.43 -0.37 -19.71
CA LEU A 572 27.49 0.87 -18.96
C LEU A 572 26.70 2.00 -19.63
N ARG A 573 26.78 2.12 -20.98
CA ARG A 573 26.05 3.16 -21.70
C ARG A 573 24.55 3.02 -21.52
N ALA A 574 24.01 1.82 -21.71
CA ALA A 574 22.59 1.56 -21.50
C ALA A 574 22.17 1.87 -20.04
N ALA A 575 22.97 1.49 -19.06
CA ALA A 575 22.69 1.73 -17.65
C ALA A 575 22.56 3.24 -17.31
N VAL A 576 23.48 4.08 -17.82
CA VAL A 576 23.43 5.53 -17.62
C VAL A 576 22.22 6.14 -18.32
N GLU A 577 21.94 5.73 -19.56
CA GLU A 577 20.78 6.18 -20.34
C GLU A 577 19.47 5.79 -19.64
N ASP A 578 19.37 4.60 -19.09
CA ASP A 578 18.19 4.09 -18.40
C ASP A 578 17.87 4.84 -17.11
N VAL A 579 18.90 5.15 -16.30
CA VAL A 579 18.74 5.95 -15.08
C VAL A 579 18.24 7.36 -15.43
N ALA A 580 18.79 7.97 -16.48
CA ALA A 580 18.38 9.30 -16.95
C ALA A 580 16.93 9.26 -17.49
N GLU A 581 16.57 8.24 -18.27
CA GLU A 581 15.22 8.06 -18.79
C GLU A 581 14.21 7.92 -17.63
N PHE A 582 14.47 7.03 -16.67
CA PHE A 582 13.61 6.85 -15.51
C PHE A 582 13.34 8.17 -14.79
N ARG A 583 14.37 8.95 -14.51
CA ARG A 583 14.23 10.25 -13.84
C ARG A 583 13.33 11.22 -14.61
N SER A 584 13.34 11.16 -15.95
CA SER A 584 12.46 11.97 -16.79
C SER A 584 11.01 11.49 -16.80
N LEU A 585 10.76 10.25 -16.41
CA LEU A 585 9.45 9.61 -16.52
C LEU A 585 8.72 9.45 -15.19
N ARG A 586 9.45 9.37 -14.06
CA ARG A 586 8.88 8.95 -12.77
C ARG A 586 7.69 9.79 -12.27
N GLU A 587 7.62 11.07 -12.62
CA GLU A 587 6.49 11.94 -12.24
C GLU A 587 5.20 11.59 -12.99
N PHE A 588 5.30 11.04 -14.21
CA PHE A 588 4.12 10.60 -14.96
C PHE A 588 3.39 9.44 -14.26
N PHE A 589 4.09 8.58 -13.52
CA PHE A 589 3.49 7.41 -12.89
C PHE A 589 2.46 7.76 -11.81
N TYR A 590 2.48 8.97 -11.27
CA TYR A 590 1.46 9.47 -10.33
C TYR A 590 0.16 9.92 -11.00
N SER A 591 0.15 10.08 -12.32
CA SER A 591 -0.97 10.64 -13.07
C SER A 591 -2.05 9.60 -13.44
N ASP A 592 -3.03 10.01 -14.23
CA ASP A 592 -4.10 9.12 -14.68
C ASP A 592 -3.54 7.96 -15.49
N TYR A 593 -3.98 6.76 -15.18
CA TYR A 593 -3.53 5.53 -15.77
C TYR A 593 -4.59 4.94 -16.69
N TYR A 594 -4.18 4.43 -17.86
CA TYR A 594 -5.03 3.70 -18.79
C TYR A 594 -4.27 2.48 -19.33
N PRO A 595 -4.75 1.24 -19.08
CA PRO A 595 -4.25 0.08 -19.79
C PRO A 595 -4.74 0.14 -21.24
N LEU A 596 -3.84 0.02 -22.20
CA LEU A 596 -4.14 0.17 -23.62
C LEU A 596 -4.29 -1.16 -24.36
N THR A 597 -3.99 -2.28 -23.69
CA THR A 597 -4.16 -3.65 -24.17
C THR A 597 -4.99 -4.45 -23.18
N GLU A 598 -5.49 -5.59 -23.58
CA GLU A 598 -6.09 -6.55 -22.65
C GLU A 598 -5.03 -7.16 -21.73
N TYR A 599 -5.45 -7.59 -20.54
CA TYR A 599 -4.58 -8.29 -19.62
C TYR A 599 -4.23 -9.69 -20.17
N ALA A 600 -2.95 -9.98 -20.25
CA ALA A 600 -2.46 -11.29 -20.66
C ALA A 600 -1.19 -11.65 -19.88
N THR A 601 -1.04 -12.92 -19.52
CA THR A 601 0.16 -13.46 -18.86
C THR A 601 1.07 -14.20 -19.86
N GLY A 602 0.61 -14.48 -21.07
CA GLY A 602 1.38 -15.18 -22.12
C GLY A 602 2.50 -14.32 -22.71
N ASP A 603 3.49 -14.99 -23.30
CA ASP A 603 4.60 -14.34 -24.00
C ASP A 603 4.27 -13.97 -25.46
N ASP A 604 3.09 -14.34 -25.92
CA ASP A 604 2.53 -14.11 -27.26
C ASP A 604 1.67 -12.82 -27.34
N ALA A 605 1.72 -11.99 -26.30
CA ALA A 605 0.91 -10.78 -26.20
C ALA A 605 1.74 -9.49 -26.23
N TRP A 606 1.07 -8.38 -26.48
CA TRP A 606 1.56 -7.05 -26.19
C TRP A 606 1.08 -6.59 -24.81
N ALA A 607 1.85 -5.69 -24.21
CA ALA A 607 1.41 -4.89 -23.06
C ALA A 607 1.67 -3.42 -23.37
N ALA A 608 0.67 -2.57 -23.18
CA ALA A 608 0.82 -1.13 -23.38
C ALA A 608 0.04 -0.36 -22.33
N PHE A 609 0.65 0.71 -21.81
CA PHE A 609 0.14 1.54 -20.74
C PHE A 609 0.28 3.00 -21.07
N GLN A 610 -0.71 3.80 -20.69
CA GLN A 610 -0.67 5.26 -20.78
C GLN A 610 -0.70 5.86 -19.38
N TRP A 611 0.10 6.92 -19.18
CA TRP A 611 -0.04 7.85 -18.06
C TRP A 611 -0.28 9.24 -18.64
N ASN A 612 -1.40 9.85 -18.26
CA ASN A 612 -1.87 11.14 -18.75
C ASN A 612 -1.87 12.18 -17.65
N ARG A 613 -1.26 13.33 -17.86
CA ARG A 613 -1.28 14.51 -16.96
C ARG A 613 -2.16 15.59 -17.57
N PRO A 614 -3.49 15.57 -17.31
CA PRO A 614 -4.39 16.54 -17.95
C PRO A 614 -4.08 17.98 -17.54
N GLU A 615 -3.55 18.20 -16.35
CA GLU A 615 -3.19 19.54 -15.85
C GLU A 615 -1.97 20.13 -16.58
N GLU A 616 -1.02 19.27 -16.99
CA GLU A 616 0.19 19.61 -17.74
C GLU A 616 -0.03 19.50 -19.25
N CYS A 617 -1.20 18.99 -19.65
CA CYS A 617 -1.56 18.75 -21.04
C CYS A 617 -0.58 17.83 -21.79
N ASP A 618 -0.03 16.82 -21.11
CA ASP A 618 0.92 15.87 -21.68
C ASP A 618 0.74 14.45 -21.12
N GLY A 619 1.51 13.53 -21.64
CA GLY A 619 1.52 12.15 -21.15
C GLY A 619 2.52 11.27 -21.85
N ILE A 620 2.54 10.01 -21.41
CA ILE A 620 3.42 8.98 -21.99
C ILE A 620 2.65 7.70 -22.28
N VAL A 621 3.15 6.96 -23.28
CA VAL A 621 2.78 5.57 -23.54
C VAL A 621 4.03 4.71 -23.50
N ALA A 622 4.02 3.67 -22.65
CA ALA A 622 5.03 2.62 -22.65
C ALA A 622 4.42 1.35 -23.24
N ALA A 623 5.01 0.83 -24.30
CA ALA A 623 4.54 -0.37 -24.99
C ALA A 623 5.62 -1.44 -25.07
N PHE A 624 5.21 -2.69 -24.97
CA PHE A 624 6.06 -3.87 -24.93
C PHE A 624 5.53 -4.92 -25.90
N ARG A 625 6.35 -5.29 -26.90
CA ARG A 625 6.12 -6.47 -27.70
C ARG A 625 6.88 -7.63 -27.06
N ARG A 626 6.13 -8.59 -26.49
CA ARG A 626 6.72 -9.78 -25.82
C ARG A 626 7.35 -10.75 -26.84
N PRO A 627 8.22 -11.66 -26.39
CA PRO A 627 9.06 -12.49 -27.29
C PRO A 627 8.32 -13.26 -28.38
N LEU A 628 7.11 -13.74 -28.10
CA LEU A 628 6.32 -14.56 -29.03
C LEU A 628 5.14 -13.80 -29.65
N ALA A 629 5.00 -12.49 -29.39
CA ALA A 629 3.92 -11.68 -29.95
C ALA A 629 4.02 -11.61 -31.48
N PRO A 630 3.02 -12.13 -32.22
CA PRO A 630 3.14 -12.34 -33.68
C PRO A 630 3.08 -11.04 -34.46
N GLN A 631 2.30 -10.04 -34.03
CA GLN A 631 2.13 -8.79 -34.73
C GLN A 631 3.29 -7.82 -34.46
N ALA A 632 3.88 -7.23 -35.49
CA ALA A 632 4.91 -6.18 -35.35
C ALA A 632 4.31 -4.79 -35.03
N SER A 633 3.01 -4.64 -35.09
CA SER A 633 2.29 -3.41 -34.76
C SER A 633 0.91 -3.70 -34.19
N ILE A 634 0.45 -2.79 -33.33
CA ILE A 634 -0.91 -2.76 -32.77
C ILE A 634 -1.48 -1.34 -32.86
N VAL A 635 -2.80 -1.22 -32.78
CA VAL A 635 -3.49 0.06 -32.64
C VAL A 635 -4.05 0.16 -31.25
N VAL A 636 -3.74 1.23 -30.54
CA VAL A 636 -4.22 1.51 -29.19
C VAL A 636 -5.03 2.82 -29.18
N ARG A 637 -5.94 2.97 -28.20
CA ARG A 637 -6.77 4.16 -28.05
C ARG A 637 -6.37 4.89 -26.77
N LEU A 638 -5.99 6.16 -26.89
CA LEU A 638 -5.59 6.95 -25.72
C LEU A 638 -6.81 7.53 -25.02
N GLY A 639 -6.76 7.52 -23.67
CA GLY A 639 -7.79 8.09 -22.80
C GLY A 639 -7.45 9.48 -22.29
N GLY A 640 -8.46 10.24 -21.84
CA GLY A 640 -8.29 11.49 -21.10
C GLY A 640 -7.77 12.67 -21.92
N LEU A 641 -7.92 12.66 -23.26
CA LEU A 641 -7.47 13.72 -24.16
C LEU A 641 -8.62 14.66 -24.56
N GLU A 642 -8.28 15.92 -24.86
CA GLU A 642 -9.22 16.87 -25.47
C GLU A 642 -9.35 16.60 -26.96
N ALA A 643 -10.54 16.19 -27.41
CA ALA A 643 -10.76 15.72 -28.80
C ALA A 643 -10.35 16.73 -29.89
N GLU A 644 -10.62 18.01 -29.67
CA GLU A 644 -10.40 19.08 -30.63
C GLU A 644 -9.01 19.74 -30.52
N ALA A 645 -8.17 19.29 -29.58
CA ALA A 645 -6.82 19.80 -29.40
C ALA A 645 -5.82 19.01 -30.24
N ASP A 646 -4.81 19.70 -30.75
CA ASP A 646 -3.68 19.07 -31.42
C ASP A 646 -2.58 18.69 -30.43
N TYR A 647 -1.98 17.55 -30.64
CA TYR A 647 -0.89 17.01 -29.84
C TYR A 647 0.33 16.71 -30.71
N GLU A 648 1.51 17.15 -30.27
CA GLU A 648 2.77 16.62 -30.77
C GLU A 648 2.99 15.25 -30.14
N VAL A 649 3.20 14.22 -30.97
CA VAL A 649 3.41 12.82 -30.52
C VAL A 649 4.81 12.40 -30.96
N SER A 650 5.70 12.21 -29.98
CA SER A 650 7.10 11.83 -30.18
C SER A 650 7.33 10.34 -29.91
N TYR A 651 7.84 9.63 -30.90
CA TYR A 651 8.30 8.24 -30.74
C TYR A 651 9.79 8.26 -30.35
N GLU A 652 10.07 8.22 -29.05
CA GLU A 652 11.40 8.49 -28.48
C GLU A 652 12.50 7.56 -29.04
N ASP A 653 12.18 6.28 -29.23
CA ASP A 653 13.14 5.28 -29.72
C ASP A 653 13.43 5.40 -31.22
N TYR A 654 12.64 6.18 -31.95
CA TYR A 654 12.80 6.37 -33.39
C TYR A 654 13.21 7.81 -33.78
N GLY A 655 13.15 8.74 -32.84
CA GLY A 655 13.41 10.16 -33.08
C GLY A 655 12.44 10.80 -34.09
N VAL A 656 11.19 10.34 -34.12
CA VAL A 656 10.14 10.81 -35.03
C VAL A 656 9.03 11.46 -34.22
N ALA A 657 8.60 12.63 -34.67
CA ALA A 657 7.42 13.32 -34.10
C ALA A 657 6.37 13.56 -35.19
N VAL A 658 5.10 13.50 -34.83
CA VAL A 658 3.95 13.76 -35.69
C VAL A 658 2.91 14.59 -34.91
N ILE A 659 2.09 15.35 -35.65
CA ILE A 659 0.96 16.06 -35.03
C ILE A 659 -0.31 15.25 -35.28
N LYS A 660 -1.12 15.08 -34.23
CA LYS A 660 -2.41 14.39 -34.28
C LYS A 660 -3.42 15.11 -33.35
N SER A 661 -4.67 15.16 -33.76
CA SER A 661 -5.73 15.63 -32.88
C SER A 661 -6.00 14.62 -31.74
N GLY A 662 -6.54 15.11 -30.61
CA GLY A 662 -6.95 14.22 -29.54
C GLY A 662 -8.00 13.22 -29.98
N LYS A 663 -8.87 13.58 -30.93
CA LYS A 663 -9.83 12.67 -31.54
C LYS A 663 -9.13 11.52 -32.28
N GLU A 664 -8.15 11.81 -33.15
CA GLU A 664 -7.39 10.78 -33.84
C GLU A 664 -6.67 9.84 -32.87
N LEU A 665 -6.12 10.37 -31.76
CA LEU A 665 -5.44 9.57 -30.74
C LEU A 665 -6.42 8.69 -29.97
N ALA A 666 -7.64 9.17 -29.72
CA ALA A 666 -8.70 8.38 -29.09
C ALA A 666 -9.31 7.32 -30.02
N GLU A 667 -9.31 7.57 -31.34
CA GLU A 667 -9.74 6.60 -32.36
C GLU A 667 -8.65 5.55 -32.63
N GLY A 668 -7.36 5.92 -32.62
CA GLY A 668 -6.28 4.95 -32.83
C GLY A 668 -4.87 5.55 -33.00
N LEU A 669 -3.96 5.16 -32.15
CA LEU A 669 -2.52 5.37 -32.26
C LEU A 669 -1.84 4.05 -32.66
N THR A 670 -1.14 4.04 -33.82
CA THR A 670 -0.37 2.86 -34.20
C THR A 670 0.98 2.81 -33.47
N LEU A 671 1.22 1.73 -32.77
CA LEU A 671 2.50 1.41 -32.14
C LEU A 671 3.17 0.30 -32.97
N LYS A 672 4.38 0.53 -33.44
CA LYS A 672 5.13 -0.42 -34.26
C LYS A 672 6.45 -0.77 -33.58
N ILE A 673 6.68 -2.04 -33.31
CA ILE A 673 7.93 -2.60 -32.76
C ILE A 673 8.32 -3.77 -33.67
N PRO A 674 9.26 -3.58 -34.62
CA PRO A 674 9.58 -4.60 -35.62
C PRO A 674 10.16 -5.89 -35.04
N GLU A 675 11.01 -5.76 -34.02
CA GLU A 675 11.70 -6.90 -33.40
C GLU A 675 11.09 -7.23 -32.02
N ALA A 676 11.18 -8.47 -31.59
CA ALA A 676 10.68 -8.93 -30.29
C ALA A 676 11.76 -9.78 -29.57
N PRO A 677 11.94 -9.66 -28.26
CA PRO A 677 11.25 -8.70 -27.39
C PRO A 677 11.82 -7.28 -27.51
N ALA A 678 10.97 -6.27 -27.51
CA ALA A 678 11.39 -4.87 -27.45
C ALA A 678 10.30 -3.97 -26.85
N SER A 679 10.68 -2.76 -26.48
CA SER A 679 9.77 -1.75 -25.91
C SER A 679 9.79 -0.48 -26.77
N LEU A 680 8.74 0.32 -26.65
CA LEU A 680 8.60 1.61 -27.29
C LEU A 680 8.08 2.62 -26.29
N LEU A 681 8.74 3.77 -26.21
CA LEU A 681 8.29 4.92 -25.44
C LEU A 681 7.75 5.98 -26.40
N VAL A 682 6.50 6.42 -26.14
CA VAL A 682 5.89 7.54 -26.85
C VAL A 682 5.58 8.62 -25.85
N LYS A 683 5.93 9.86 -26.14
CA LYS A 683 5.51 11.04 -25.39
C LYS A 683 4.52 11.83 -26.23
N TYR A 684 3.56 12.48 -25.60
CA TYR A 684 2.68 13.40 -26.30
C TYR A 684 2.47 14.65 -25.45
N ARG A 685 2.33 15.79 -26.12
CA ARG A 685 2.06 17.09 -25.49
C ARG A 685 1.10 17.89 -26.37
N ARG A 686 0.10 18.49 -25.75
CA ARG A 686 -0.82 19.39 -26.43
C ARG A 686 -0.07 20.63 -26.95
N LEU A 687 -0.34 20.98 -28.21
CA LEU A 687 0.13 22.22 -28.79
C LEU A 687 -0.76 23.38 -28.28
N THR A 688 -0.14 24.50 -27.98
CA THR A 688 -0.81 25.71 -27.45
C THR A 688 -1.56 26.47 -28.55
#